data_89e7a6fff0a83839bd50cc6816eb78b0
#
_entry.id   89e7a6fff0a83839bd50cc6816eb78b0
#
_cell.length_a   1.000
_cell.length_b   1.000
_cell.length_c   1.000
_cell.angle_alpha   90.00
_cell.angle_beta   90.00
_cell.angle_gamma   90.00
#
_symmetry.space_group_name_H-M   'P 1'
#
loop_
_entity.id
_entity.type
_entity.pdbx_description
1 polymer ?
#
loop_
_entity_poly.entity_id
_entity_poly.type
_entity_poly.pdbx_seq_one_letter_code
_entity_poly.pdbx_strand_id
1 'polypeptide(L)'
;MRLFLNLDAMKHLFAYKLTTLVLVILAIASVAARAQETSNGANAESAEEITNFDDIFAEETSTNESAPAEQSAAKSGSSGVTVLDEMGIEGEGINEAAPVDKKTKAESVKVMDATELQGSSTTIADATNRSSGVKIRQSGGMGSESKINIRGMEGKNVKVLVDGVPVDNGNGNFSVNDIPIDKIDRIEIYKSYVPERFATDGMGGVINIVTHDLPKSSITGSYSFGSFNTHKASLDAKYVWVTDSAKSRAIATGISAYYNYSDNDYEFTTPYMDTVVSRDHDRYYSYNVLPYVSFEKYFFDKATLGVVYNAMDKEIQSNSHRIEEANANAQSYGVNLSLEKANLFVKGLSAALSFSYAFCKEAVIDTSHTYYYGWDKENVREANTAFGEISMGGASHIERENQTIVAPWNFDYAFTQNPILTWSGLYRYESQDPKDKRAAKGQTLNSAGFPGHSHSVVTGLSLENNFWNERIQNVAGVKGYYYSIKADDDGEKRIQQLTDDYAENKDFGYSENLRVKLIDNLSVVEQFAVKGGYQHSLRFPTREEIFGDGMYVQCSPNLKPEKSDNFTAGAELDMRQIPLLLKLHLEFNWFYMLMEDRIYWNNYASVPRPYYNSVGTKTAGFEIDAAVDVNEYISLSYNLTRQEAESREADLAYGIAKGLTVPNIPTLYMNFGAEFHVGDLIYRDDFFKLYWLANYTDEYYYSWKVSKRQDRTIPSSFTQDLGVEYSILANMLSWNFEVRNFMDVRVYDKYGESKPGRAFATKIKFTL
;
A
#
# COMPACT_ATOMS: atom_id res chain seq x y z
N MET A 1 -26.60 -9.85 47.87
CA MET A 1 -25.40 -9.78 48.70
C MET A 1 -24.48 -10.99 48.41
N ARG A 2 -24.14 -11.21 47.12
CA ARG A 2 -23.19 -12.25 46.65
C ARG A 2 -22.43 -11.83 45.38
N LEU A 3 -22.37 -10.53 45.09
CA LEU A 3 -21.70 -9.95 43.91
C LEU A 3 -20.41 -9.18 44.24
N PHE A 4 -19.95 -9.19 45.47
CA PHE A 4 -18.74 -8.45 45.90
C PHE A 4 -17.49 -9.26 46.18
N LEU A 5 -17.50 -10.59 45.92
CA LEU A 5 -16.39 -11.47 46.30
C LEU A 5 -15.42 -11.82 45.19
N ASN A 6 -15.55 -11.22 43.99
CA ASN A 6 -14.65 -11.55 42.86
C ASN A 6 -13.74 -10.40 42.42
N LEU A 7 -13.89 -9.21 42.99
CA LEU A 7 -13.11 -8.04 42.56
C LEU A 7 -11.62 -8.14 42.95
N ASP A 8 -11.33 -8.74 44.12
CA ASP A 8 -9.95 -8.85 44.57
C ASP A 8 -9.20 -10.01 43.86
N ALA A 9 -9.87 -11.10 43.52
CA ALA A 9 -9.31 -12.13 42.64
C ALA A 9 -9.04 -11.62 41.24
N MET A 10 -9.92 -10.80 40.68
CA MET A 10 -9.71 -10.13 39.38
C MET A 10 -8.56 -9.12 39.42
N LYS A 11 -8.42 -8.32 40.49
CA LYS A 11 -7.28 -7.41 40.64
C LYS A 11 -5.95 -8.16 40.73
N HIS A 12 -5.89 -9.27 41.44
CA HIS A 12 -4.69 -10.10 41.52
C HIS A 12 -4.35 -10.77 40.20
N LEU A 13 -5.36 -11.25 39.45
CA LEU A 13 -5.16 -11.83 38.12
C LEU A 13 -4.73 -10.76 37.10
N PHE A 14 -5.32 -9.57 37.17
CA PHE A 14 -4.94 -8.43 36.34
C PHE A 14 -3.51 -7.95 36.66
N ALA A 15 -3.17 -7.78 37.96
CA ALA A 15 -1.83 -7.41 38.36
C ALA A 15 -0.78 -8.45 37.91
N TYR A 16 -1.09 -9.74 38.01
CA TYR A 16 -0.21 -10.83 37.57
C TYR A 16 -0.04 -10.82 36.04
N LYS A 17 -1.14 -10.72 35.27
CA LYS A 17 -1.10 -10.63 33.80
C LYS A 17 -0.37 -9.37 33.33
N LEU A 18 -0.59 -8.23 33.98
CA LEU A 18 0.09 -6.97 33.69
C LEU A 18 1.59 -7.04 34.00
N THR A 19 1.96 -7.65 35.12
CA THR A 19 3.37 -7.84 35.51
C THR A 19 4.10 -8.75 34.50
N THR A 20 3.44 -9.83 34.07
CA THR A 20 4.02 -10.75 33.06
C THR A 20 4.19 -10.02 31.71
N LEU A 21 3.22 -9.21 31.30
CA LEU A 21 3.30 -8.41 30.07
C LEU A 21 4.44 -7.39 30.14
N VAL A 22 4.58 -6.68 31.27
CA VAL A 22 5.67 -5.70 31.49
C VAL A 22 7.03 -6.40 31.43
N LEU A 23 7.16 -7.59 32.01
CA LEU A 23 8.39 -8.37 31.94
C LEU A 23 8.73 -8.83 30.51
N VAL A 24 7.74 -9.25 29.73
CA VAL A 24 7.93 -9.59 28.32
C VAL A 24 8.35 -8.36 27.51
N ILE A 25 7.70 -7.23 27.71
CA ILE A 25 8.07 -5.97 27.03
C ILE A 25 9.48 -5.52 27.43
N LEU A 26 9.86 -5.63 28.71
CA LEU A 26 11.21 -5.30 29.18
C LEU A 26 12.26 -6.25 28.61
N ALA A 27 11.96 -7.53 28.48
CA ALA A 27 12.85 -8.51 27.85
C ALA A 27 13.04 -8.19 26.35
N ILE A 28 11.96 -7.88 25.63
CA ILE A 28 12.01 -7.48 24.22
C ILE A 28 12.79 -6.15 24.06
N ALA A 29 12.53 -5.17 24.93
CA ALA A 29 13.25 -3.89 24.92
C ALA A 29 14.75 -4.06 25.21
N SER A 30 15.13 -4.99 26.07
CA SER A 30 16.54 -5.29 26.39
C SER A 30 17.28 -5.94 25.19
N VAL A 31 16.59 -6.81 24.43
CA VAL A 31 17.13 -7.39 23.20
C VAL A 31 17.28 -6.32 22.13
N ALA A 32 16.28 -5.42 21.99
CA ALA A 32 16.34 -4.30 21.07
C ALA A 32 17.45 -3.28 21.40
N ALA A 33 17.66 -2.99 22.70
CA ALA A 33 18.74 -2.11 23.16
C ALA A 33 20.11 -2.70 22.85
N ARG A 34 20.30 -4.02 23.02
CA ARG A 34 21.56 -4.70 22.66
C ARG A 34 21.81 -4.73 21.16
N ALA A 35 20.76 -4.86 20.34
CA ALA A 35 20.87 -4.75 18.89
C ALA A 35 21.30 -3.36 18.43
N GLN A 36 20.90 -2.31 19.16
CA GLN A 36 21.27 -0.92 18.89
C GLN A 36 22.70 -0.60 19.32
N GLU A 37 23.19 -1.17 20.43
CA GLU A 37 24.59 -1.05 20.86
C GLU A 37 25.55 -1.70 19.85
N THR A 38 25.18 -2.85 19.26
CA THR A 38 25.97 -3.49 18.20
C THR A 38 25.97 -2.71 16.89
N SER A 39 24.93 -1.95 16.60
CA SER A 39 24.87 -1.07 15.41
C SER A 39 25.69 0.21 15.55
N ASN A 40 25.82 0.76 16.77
CA ASN A 40 26.63 1.95 17.05
C ASN A 40 28.10 1.63 17.37
N GLY A 41 28.45 0.35 17.62
CA GLY A 41 29.80 -0.11 17.96
C GLY A 41 30.65 -0.64 16.81
N ALA A 42 30.15 -0.62 15.58
CA ALA A 42 30.86 -1.21 14.42
C ALA A 42 31.95 -0.34 13.82
N ASN A 43 32.62 0.50 14.64
CA ASN A 43 33.88 1.15 14.29
C ASN A 43 34.91 0.94 15.40
N ALA A 44 35.27 -0.30 15.68
CA ALA A 44 36.60 -0.68 16.26
C ALA A 44 36.69 -2.18 16.52
N GLU A 45 37.57 -2.84 15.78
CA GLU A 45 38.40 -4.01 16.12
C GLU A 45 37.81 -5.30 16.70
N SER A 46 38.07 -6.36 15.91
CA SER A 46 38.42 -7.76 16.28
C SER A 46 37.39 -8.66 16.94
N ALA A 47 37.16 -9.73 16.20
CA ALA A 47 36.44 -10.95 16.58
C ALA A 47 37.09 -11.66 17.80
N GLU A 48 36.29 -12.08 18.75
CA GLU A 48 36.51 -13.29 19.53
C GLU A 48 35.21 -14.05 19.73
N GLU A 49 35.29 -15.37 19.51
CA GLU A 49 34.23 -16.35 19.59
C GLU A 49 33.54 -16.37 20.96
N ILE A 50 32.20 -16.46 20.96
CA ILE A 50 31.44 -16.96 22.12
C ILE A 50 30.62 -18.14 21.66
N THR A 51 31.13 -19.31 22.01
CA THR A 51 30.41 -20.58 22.04
C THR A 51 29.77 -20.74 23.43
N ASN A 52 28.55 -21.20 23.43
CA ASN A 52 27.76 -21.94 24.42
C ASN A 52 26.47 -21.27 24.89
N PHE A 53 25.38 -21.86 24.37
CA PHE A 53 24.00 -21.52 24.69
C PHE A 53 23.35 -22.46 25.71
N ASP A 54 24.12 -23.35 26.40
CA ASP A 54 23.58 -24.47 27.19
C ASP A 54 23.46 -24.25 28.71
N ASP A 55 23.77 -23.04 29.23
CA ASP A 55 23.87 -22.88 30.71
C ASP A 55 22.73 -22.07 31.37
N ILE A 56 21.57 -21.88 30.73
CA ILE A 56 20.49 -21.03 31.31
C ILE A 56 19.27 -21.84 31.82
N PHE A 57 19.17 -23.14 31.58
CA PHE A 57 18.02 -23.93 32.03
C PHE A 57 18.46 -25.17 32.81
N ALA A 58 18.82 -25.01 34.09
CA ALA A 58 18.84 -26.09 35.06
C ALA A 58 18.25 -25.62 36.40
N GLU A 59 17.40 -26.50 36.96
CA GLU A 59 16.78 -26.47 38.28
C GLU A 59 15.50 -25.62 38.43
N GLU A 60 14.37 -26.14 38.85
CA GLU A 60 14.04 -27.20 39.81
C GLU A 60 12.72 -27.90 39.51
N THR A 61 12.71 -29.19 39.79
CA THR A 61 11.58 -30.12 39.82
C THR A 61 10.98 -30.26 41.22
N SER A 62 9.67 -30.49 41.27
CA SER A 62 8.93 -31.47 42.13
C SER A 62 7.58 -30.87 42.56
N THR A 63 6.47 -31.53 42.69
CA THR A 63 5.92 -32.89 42.67
C THR A 63 4.40 -32.80 42.78
N ASN A 64 3.65 -33.68 42.08
CA ASN A 64 2.39 -34.39 42.40
C ASN A 64 1.15 -33.60 42.91
N GLU A 65 -0.07 -33.87 42.50
CA GLU A 65 -0.83 -35.11 42.32
C GLU A 65 -2.22 -34.87 41.69
N SER A 66 -2.61 -35.81 40.83
CA SER A 66 -3.91 -36.43 40.59
C SER A 66 -5.21 -35.64 40.35
N ALA A 67 -5.82 -36.03 39.24
CA ALA A 67 -7.17 -35.82 38.69
C ALA A 67 -8.32 -36.39 39.60
N PRO A 68 -9.65 -36.26 39.28
CA PRO A 68 -10.24 -36.56 37.98
C PRO A 68 -11.37 -35.66 37.50
N ALA A 69 -11.84 -35.98 36.30
CA ALA A 69 -12.82 -35.38 35.42
C ALA A 69 -14.24 -35.16 35.98
N GLU A 70 -14.92 -34.13 35.46
CA GLU A 70 -16.33 -34.26 35.05
C GLU A 70 -16.71 -33.21 33.99
N GLN A 71 -17.49 -33.66 33.03
CA GLN A 71 -18.01 -32.94 31.87
C GLN A 71 -19.09 -31.94 32.28
N SER A 72 -19.08 -30.76 31.70
CA SER A 72 -20.33 -30.10 31.28
C SER A 72 -20.07 -29.07 30.18
N ALA A 73 -20.78 -29.24 29.08
CA ALA A 73 -20.78 -28.35 27.94
C ALA A 73 -21.44 -27.00 28.28
N ALA A 74 -20.74 -25.90 28.03
CA ALA A 74 -21.37 -24.60 27.88
C ALA A 74 -20.77 -23.90 26.65
N LYS A 75 -21.64 -23.61 25.69
CA LYS A 75 -21.33 -22.77 24.54
C LYS A 75 -21.01 -21.36 25.04
N SER A 76 -19.79 -20.92 24.88
CA SER A 76 -19.45 -19.51 24.96
C SER A 76 -18.84 -19.09 23.61
N GLY A 77 -19.44 -18.09 22.99
CA GLY A 77 -18.92 -17.51 21.77
C GLY A 77 -17.56 -16.86 22.03
N SER A 78 -16.55 -17.32 21.34
CA SER A 78 -15.23 -16.71 21.35
C SER A 78 -15.15 -15.66 20.25
N SER A 79 -15.03 -14.39 20.60
CA SER A 79 -14.46 -13.38 19.72
C SER A 79 -12.94 -13.52 19.76
N GLY A 80 -12.39 -14.42 18.97
CA GLY A 80 -10.96 -14.58 18.81
C GLY A 80 -10.50 -13.87 17.55
N VAL A 81 -9.32 -13.29 17.58
CA VAL A 81 -8.59 -12.82 16.41
C VAL A 81 -8.51 -13.96 15.41
N THR A 82 -9.18 -13.81 14.31
CA THR A 82 -9.19 -14.79 13.24
C THR A 82 -8.01 -14.47 12.33
N VAL A 83 -6.91 -15.18 12.49
CA VAL A 83 -6.06 -15.47 11.33
C VAL A 83 -6.98 -16.21 10.39
N LEU A 84 -7.46 -15.50 9.36
CA LEU A 84 -8.38 -15.90 8.28
C LEU A 84 -8.87 -17.34 8.40
N ASP A 85 -9.88 -17.57 9.23
CA ASP A 85 -10.71 -18.74 9.05
C ASP A 85 -11.45 -18.55 7.71
N GLU A 86 -11.28 -19.53 6.82
CA GLU A 86 -12.20 -19.72 5.72
C GLU A 86 -13.61 -19.74 6.30
N MET A 87 -14.38 -18.68 6.07
CA MET A 87 -15.82 -18.80 6.18
C MET A 87 -16.26 -19.74 5.05
N GLY A 88 -16.19 -21.03 5.33
CA GLY A 88 -17.02 -22.01 4.64
C GLY A 88 -18.47 -21.62 4.89
N ILE A 89 -19.08 -20.94 3.94
CA ILE A 89 -20.54 -20.81 3.90
C ILE A 89 -21.06 -22.21 3.52
N GLU A 90 -21.25 -23.08 4.49
CA GLU A 90 -22.17 -24.19 4.37
C GLU A 90 -23.60 -23.61 4.43
N GLY A 91 -24.05 -23.10 3.31
CA GLY A 91 -25.43 -22.80 3.03
C GLY A 91 -25.90 -23.80 1.97
N GLU A 92 -26.70 -24.78 2.34
CA GLU A 92 -27.59 -25.49 1.40
C GLU A 92 -28.54 -24.46 0.78
N GLY A 93 -28.16 -23.90 -0.34
CA GLY A 93 -28.93 -22.95 -1.14
C GLY A 93 -28.31 -22.80 -2.49
N ILE A 94 -28.80 -23.60 -3.44
CA ILE A 94 -28.82 -23.41 -4.89
C ILE A 94 -27.96 -22.21 -5.37
N ASN A 95 -26.74 -22.53 -5.82
CA ASN A 95 -25.92 -21.81 -6.83
C ASN A 95 -26.34 -20.36 -7.17
N GLU A 96 -26.23 -19.45 -6.26
CA GLU A 96 -25.98 -18.07 -6.61
C GLU A 96 -24.49 -18.01 -7.05
N ALA A 97 -24.25 -17.59 -8.30
CA ALA A 97 -22.90 -17.31 -8.74
C ALA A 97 -22.29 -16.32 -7.74
N ALA A 98 -21.23 -16.75 -7.07
CA ALA A 98 -20.59 -15.89 -6.09
C ALA A 98 -20.11 -14.61 -6.78
N PRO A 99 -20.21 -13.47 -6.11
CA PRO A 99 -19.57 -12.24 -6.59
C PRO A 99 -18.11 -12.49 -6.94
N VAL A 100 -17.54 -11.61 -7.74
CA VAL A 100 -16.13 -11.60 -8.26
C VAL A 100 -15.05 -11.79 -7.18
N ASP A 101 -15.40 -11.88 -5.92
CA ASP A 101 -14.54 -12.06 -4.74
C ASP A 101 -13.97 -13.48 -4.51
N LYS A 102 -14.17 -14.43 -5.42
CA LYS A 102 -13.53 -15.74 -5.29
C LYS A 102 -12.02 -15.61 -5.56
N LYS A 103 -11.29 -15.49 -4.48
CA LYS A 103 -9.81 -15.55 -4.47
C LYS A 103 -9.40 -16.97 -4.78
N THR A 104 -8.65 -17.16 -5.85
CA THR A 104 -7.94 -18.41 -6.04
C THR A 104 -6.75 -18.45 -5.12
N LYS A 105 -6.68 -19.46 -4.27
CA LYS A 105 -5.52 -19.71 -3.40
C LYS A 105 -4.23 -20.02 -4.19
N ALA A 106 -4.34 -20.31 -5.50
CA ALA A 106 -3.20 -20.51 -6.39
C ALA A 106 -2.40 -19.23 -6.63
N GLU A 107 -3.05 -18.07 -6.52
CA GLU A 107 -2.39 -16.77 -6.70
C GLU A 107 -1.51 -16.42 -5.50
N SER A 108 -0.37 -15.77 -5.75
CA SER A 108 0.49 -15.23 -4.68
C SER A 108 -0.12 -13.93 -4.13
N VAL A 109 -1.13 -14.06 -3.30
CA VAL A 109 -1.84 -12.93 -2.66
C VAL A 109 -1.66 -12.96 -1.15
N LYS A 110 -1.31 -11.81 -0.57
CA LYS A 110 -1.41 -11.56 0.86
C LYS A 110 -2.67 -10.74 1.12
N VAL A 111 -3.55 -11.25 1.92
CA VAL A 111 -4.75 -10.53 2.35
C VAL A 111 -4.55 -10.06 3.77
N MET A 112 -4.75 -8.77 3.99
CA MET A 112 -4.70 -8.13 5.31
C MET A 112 -6.11 -7.66 5.66
N ASP A 113 -6.64 -8.17 6.75
CA ASP A 113 -7.89 -7.68 7.31
C ASP A 113 -7.66 -6.28 7.88
N ALA A 114 -8.35 -5.28 7.32
CA ALA A 114 -8.21 -3.91 7.76
C ALA A 114 -9.14 -3.59 8.94
N THR A 115 -10.09 -4.46 9.26
CA THR A 115 -11.00 -4.26 10.40
C THR A 115 -10.26 -4.22 11.73
N GLU A 116 -9.18 -5.00 11.85
CA GLU A 116 -8.30 -5.00 13.02
C GLU A 116 -7.50 -3.70 13.20
N LEU A 117 -7.36 -2.90 12.12
CA LEU A 117 -6.59 -1.66 12.10
C LEU A 117 -7.46 -0.40 12.23
N GLN A 118 -8.79 -0.52 12.10
CA GLN A 118 -9.71 0.61 12.03
C GLN A 118 -9.72 1.48 13.29
N GLY A 119 -9.49 0.89 14.47
CA GLY A 119 -9.35 1.64 15.72
C GLY A 119 -8.10 2.52 15.74
N SER A 120 -7.03 2.18 15.02
CA SER A 120 -5.74 2.86 15.06
C SER A 120 -5.67 4.06 14.12
N SER A 121 -4.62 4.90 14.27
CA SER A 121 -4.29 5.99 13.35
C SER A 121 -3.44 5.54 12.16
N THR A 122 -3.23 4.22 12.00
CA THR A 122 -2.45 3.58 10.93
C THR A 122 -2.92 4.02 9.55
N THR A 123 -2.00 4.34 8.65
CA THR A 123 -2.30 4.60 7.24
C THR A 123 -2.26 3.32 6.41
N ILE A 124 -2.79 3.36 5.19
CA ILE A 124 -2.70 2.23 4.26
C ILE A 124 -1.24 1.88 3.95
N ALA A 125 -0.38 2.90 3.81
CA ALA A 125 1.04 2.69 3.60
C ALA A 125 1.69 1.98 4.80
N ASP A 126 1.39 2.40 6.03
CA ASP A 126 1.91 1.76 7.23
C ASP A 126 1.43 0.30 7.33
N ALA A 127 0.15 0.04 7.07
CA ALA A 127 -0.41 -1.30 7.04
C ALA A 127 0.28 -2.18 5.98
N THR A 128 0.38 -1.66 4.75
CA THR A 128 0.96 -2.39 3.61
C THR A 128 2.45 -2.67 3.80
N ASN A 129 3.21 -1.75 4.43
CA ASN A 129 4.62 -1.96 4.79
C ASN A 129 4.85 -3.14 5.75
N ARG A 130 3.81 -3.59 6.46
CA ARG A 130 3.86 -4.78 7.34
C ARG A 130 3.74 -6.10 6.57
N SER A 131 3.68 -6.06 5.24
CA SER A 131 3.70 -7.27 4.39
C SER A 131 5.11 -7.55 3.89
N SER A 132 5.53 -8.81 3.90
CA SER A 132 6.77 -9.21 3.24
C SER A 132 6.76 -8.84 1.75
N GLY A 133 7.91 -8.60 1.16
CA GLY A 133 8.03 -8.23 -0.26
C GLY A 133 7.57 -6.83 -0.60
N VAL A 134 7.01 -6.07 0.34
CA VAL A 134 6.52 -4.72 0.13
C VAL A 134 7.32 -3.71 0.94
N LYS A 135 7.73 -2.62 0.30
CA LYS A 135 8.31 -1.47 0.97
C LYS A 135 7.74 -0.19 0.37
N ILE A 136 7.14 0.64 1.20
CA ILE A 136 6.70 1.97 0.80
C ILE A 136 7.71 2.98 1.31
N ARG A 137 8.27 3.74 0.38
CA ARG A 137 9.19 4.85 0.65
C ARG A 137 8.41 6.15 0.56
N GLN A 138 8.54 7.00 1.57
CA GLN A 138 7.86 8.31 1.64
C GLN A 138 8.88 9.40 1.87
N SER A 139 8.84 10.46 1.06
CA SER A 139 9.84 11.52 1.05
C SER A 139 9.61 12.62 2.09
N GLY A 140 8.79 12.41 3.10
CA GLY A 140 8.52 13.45 4.10
C GLY A 140 7.28 13.18 4.94
N GLY A 141 6.61 14.24 5.38
CA GLY A 141 5.38 14.20 6.15
C GLY A 141 4.14 13.85 5.31
N MET A 142 2.96 14.17 5.82
CA MET A 142 1.68 13.96 5.15
C MET A 142 1.63 14.72 3.80
N GLY A 143 1.05 14.09 2.77
CA GLY A 143 0.98 14.66 1.41
C GLY A 143 2.30 14.62 0.63
N SER A 144 3.38 14.06 1.18
CA SER A 144 4.63 13.85 0.46
C SER A 144 4.54 12.64 -0.47
N GLU A 145 5.39 12.65 -1.53
CA GLU A 145 5.43 11.56 -2.50
C GLU A 145 5.68 10.21 -1.81
N SER A 146 4.86 9.22 -2.13
CA SER A 146 4.99 7.84 -1.68
C SER A 146 5.23 6.91 -2.86
N LYS A 147 6.29 6.11 -2.80
CA LYS A 147 6.62 5.10 -3.83
C LYS A 147 6.49 3.71 -3.27
N ILE A 148 5.61 2.94 -3.86
CA ILE A 148 5.39 1.55 -3.50
C ILE A 148 6.40 0.70 -4.25
N ASN A 149 7.11 -0.14 -3.54
CA ASN A 149 8.04 -1.13 -4.08
C ASN A 149 7.53 -2.53 -3.72
N ILE A 150 7.37 -3.38 -4.72
CA ILE A 150 7.09 -4.81 -4.53
C ILE A 150 8.21 -5.60 -5.18
N ARG A 151 8.99 -6.36 -4.37
CA ARG A 151 10.08 -7.22 -4.83
C ARG A 151 11.06 -6.52 -5.79
N GLY A 152 11.42 -5.26 -5.50
CA GLY A 152 12.35 -4.48 -6.32
C GLY A 152 11.73 -3.76 -7.51
N MET A 153 10.45 -3.93 -7.79
CA MET A 153 9.71 -3.12 -8.77
C MET A 153 9.00 -1.97 -8.07
N GLU A 154 9.24 -0.76 -8.52
CA GLU A 154 8.83 0.47 -7.82
C GLU A 154 7.93 1.37 -8.68
N GLY A 155 7.13 2.18 -7.99
CA GLY A 155 6.37 3.28 -8.56
C GLY A 155 5.31 2.81 -9.55
N LYS A 156 5.40 3.27 -10.80
CA LYS A 156 4.39 3.00 -11.85
C LYS A 156 4.26 1.52 -12.26
N ASN A 157 5.22 0.68 -11.84
CA ASN A 157 5.18 -0.78 -12.02
C ASN A 157 4.22 -1.49 -11.08
N VAL A 158 3.84 -0.85 -9.96
CA VAL A 158 2.86 -1.35 -9.00
C VAL A 158 1.57 -0.55 -9.16
N LYS A 159 0.46 -1.23 -9.34
CA LYS A 159 -0.84 -0.57 -9.47
C LYS A 159 -1.61 -0.63 -8.16
N VAL A 160 -2.26 0.48 -7.83
CA VAL A 160 -3.20 0.57 -6.71
C VAL A 160 -4.60 0.62 -7.25
N LEU A 161 -5.47 -0.21 -6.71
CA LEU A 161 -6.88 -0.30 -7.06
C LEU A 161 -7.73 -0.02 -5.82
N VAL A 162 -8.91 0.52 -6.03
CA VAL A 162 -9.98 0.58 -5.03
C VAL A 162 -11.17 -0.16 -5.63
N ASP A 163 -11.62 -1.21 -4.94
CA ASP A 163 -12.69 -2.10 -5.41
C ASP A 163 -12.47 -2.61 -6.86
N GLY A 164 -11.20 -2.95 -7.19
CA GLY A 164 -10.81 -3.44 -8.51
C GLY A 164 -10.65 -2.35 -9.58
N VAL A 165 -10.92 -1.09 -9.28
CA VAL A 165 -10.77 0.04 -10.23
C VAL A 165 -9.42 0.73 -9.99
N PRO A 166 -8.55 0.87 -11.01
CA PRO A 166 -7.27 1.55 -10.85
C PRO A 166 -7.44 3.00 -10.42
N VAL A 167 -6.71 3.38 -9.35
CA VAL A 167 -6.61 4.76 -8.89
C VAL A 167 -5.34 5.35 -9.45
N ASP A 168 -5.45 6.46 -10.15
CA ASP A 168 -4.30 7.09 -10.76
C ASP A 168 -3.50 7.89 -9.72
N ASN A 169 -2.33 7.35 -9.35
CA ASN A 169 -1.34 8.07 -8.56
C ASN A 169 -0.41 8.93 -9.44
N GLY A 170 -0.64 8.95 -10.77
CA GLY A 170 0.30 9.52 -11.75
C GLY A 170 0.40 11.04 -11.72
N ASN A 171 -0.55 11.74 -11.11
CA ASN A 171 -0.60 13.20 -11.14
C ASN A 171 -0.37 13.87 -9.78
N GLY A 172 0.08 13.13 -8.76
CA GLY A 172 0.39 13.70 -7.44
C GLY A 172 -0.82 14.16 -6.62
N ASN A 173 -2.03 14.01 -7.15
CA ASN A 173 -3.26 14.59 -6.59
C ASN A 173 -4.03 13.67 -5.66
N PHE A 174 -3.67 12.39 -5.64
CA PHE A 174 -4.29 11.39 -4.81
C PHE A 174 -3.21 10.57 -4.12
N SER A 175 -3.21 10.60 -2.81
CA SER A 175 -2.42 9.69 -2.00
C SER A 175 -3.31 8.54 -1.51
N VAL A 176 -2.84 7.30 -1.67
CA VAL A 176 -3.49 6.15 -1.05
C VAL A 176 -3.65 6.31 0.46
N ASN A 177 -2.78 7.12 1.07
CA ASN A 177 -2.81 7.44 2.50
C ASN A 177 -3.92 8.41 2.90
N ASP A 178 -4.59 9.05 1.93
CA ASP A 178 -5.72 9.94 2.18
C ASP A 178 -7.00 9.15 2.45
N ILE A 179 -7.09 7.90 1.98
CA ILE A 179 -8.24 7.03 2.28
C ILE A 179 -8.18 6.61 3.76
N PRO A 180 -9.24 6.86 4.56
CA PRO A 180 -9.29 6.40 5.93
C PRO A 180 -9.29 4.88 6.03
N ILE A 181 -8.48 4.33 6.94
CA ILE A 181 -8.47 2.89 7.21
C ILE A 181 -9.86 2.38 7.68
N ASP A 182 -10.66 3.23 8.28
CA ASP A 182 -12.02 2.93 8.75
C ASP A 182 -12.99 2.54 7.64
N LYS A 183 -12.71 2.93 6.40
CA LYS A 183 -13.51 2.62 5.22
C LYS A 183 -13.14 1.28 4.60
N ILE A 184 -12.05 0.68 5.02
CA ILE A 184 -11.43 -0.47 4.36
C ILE A 184 -11.85 -1.75 5.08
N ASP A 185 -12.31 -2.73 4.32
CA ASP A 185 -12.57 -4.10 4.76
C ASP A 185 -11.26 -4.90 4.79
N ARG A 186 -10.56 -4.90 3.66
CA ARG A 186 -9.29 -5.62 3.52
C ARG A 186 -8.38 -5.00 2.46
N ILE A 187 -7.10 -5.30 2.56
CA ILE A 187 -6.08 -4.93 1.57
C ILE A 187 -5.54 -6.23 0.96
N GLU A 188 -5.65 -6.36 -0.34
CA GLU A 188 -5.17 -7.50 -1.11
C GLU A 188 -3.88 -7.11 -1.84
N ILE A 189 -2.78 -7.82 -1.59
CA ILE A 189 -1.47 -7.53 -2.17
C ILE A 189 -1.06 -8.70 -3.05
N TYR A 190 -1.08 -8.50 -4.36
CA TYR A 190 -0.62 -9.45 -5.37
C TYR A 190 0.82 -9.15 -5.71
N LYS A 191 1.73 -10.12 -5.47
CA LYS A 191 3.18 -9.91 -5.59
C LYS A 191 3.73 -10.64 -6.81
N SER A 192 4.38 -9.91 -7.71
CA SER A 192 4.98 -10.43 -8.97
C SER A 192 3.97 -11.13 -9.91
N TYR A 193 2.70 -11.03 -9.60
CA TYR A 193 1.59 -11.53 -10.39
C TYR A 193 0.46 -10.52 -10.36
N VAL A 194 -0.09 -10.23 -11.52
CA VAL A 194 -1.25 -9.36 -11.67
C VAL A 194 -2.36 -10.19 -12.30
N PRO A 195 -3.39 -10.59 -11.52
CA PRO A 195 -4.51 -11.36 -12.05
C PRO A 195 -5.15 -10.74 -13.27
N GLU A 196 -5.57 -11.57 -14.21
CA GLU A 196 -6.20 -11.13 -15.46
C GLU A 196 -7.48 -10.34 -15.20
N ARG A 197 -8.20 -10.65 -14.12
CA ARG A 197 -9.43 -9.95 -13.72
C ARG A 197 -9.25 -8.45 -13.46
N PHE A 198 -8.05 -7.98 -13.13
CA PHE A 198 -7.78 -6.55 -12.97
C PHE A 198 -7.45 -5.86 -14.29
N ALA A 199 -7.09 -6.63 -15.32
CA ALA A 199 -6.83 -6.16 -16.67
C ALA A 199 -5.98 -4.86 -16.71
N THR A 200 -4.90 -4.81 -15.91
CA THR A 200 -4.01 -3.65 -15.83
C THR A 200 -2.60 -3.99 -16.30
N ASP A 201 -1.83 -2.97 -16.64
CA ASP A 201 -0.45 -3.05 -17.13
C ASP A 201 0.60 -3.04 -15.99
N GLY A 202 0.24 -3.46 -14.77
CA GLY A 202 1.19 -3.64 -13.67
C GLY A 202 2.12 -4.83 -13.90
N MET A 203 3.40 -4.70 -13.56
CA MET A 203 4.40 -5.77 -13.66
C MET A 203 4.89 -6.26 -12.30
N GLY A 204 5.04 -5.34 -11.35
CA GLY A 204 5.52 -5.63 -9.98
C GLY A 204 4.46 -6.27 -9.09
N GLY A 205 3.21 -5.97 -9.35
CA GLY A 205 2.08 -6.43 -8.57
C GLY A 205 0.94 -5.42 -8.51
N VAL A 206 -0.06 -5.77 -7.70
CA VAL A 206 -1.25 -4.95 -7.46
C VAL A 206 -1.53 -4.89 -5.98
N ILE A 207 -1.91 -3.72 -5.49
CA ILE A 207 -2.53 -3.52 -4.19
C ILE A 207 -3.98 -3.15 -4.43
N ASN A 208 -4.91 -4.04 -4.08
CA ASN A 208 -6.34 -3.79 -4.19
C ASN A 208 -6.91 -3.49 -2.80
N ILE A 209 -7.43 -2.30 -2.64
CA ILE A 209 -8.09 -1.82 -1.43
C ILE A 209 -9.57 -2.11 -1.59
N VAL A 210 -10.09 -3.01 -0.76
CA VAL A 210 -11.52 -3.36 -0.78
C VAL A 210 -12.24 -2.59 0.31
N THR A 211 -13.25 -1.83 -0.08
CA THR A 211 -14.04 -1.01 0.85
C THR A 211 -15.19 -1.80 1.46
N HIS A 212 -15.66 -1.36 2.64
CA HIS A 212 -16.82 -1.97 3.28
C HIS A 212 -18.11 -1.75 2.47
N ASP A 213 -18.87 -2.82 2.34
CA ASP A 213 -20.26 -2.77 1.85
C ASP A 213 -21.21 -3.28 2.92
N LEU A 214 -21.58 -2.41 3.85
CA LEU A 214 -22.49 -2.77 4.94
C LEU A 214 -23.93 -2.99 4.40
N PRO A 215 -24.57 -4.13 4.68
CA PRO A 215 -25.88 -4.45 4.13
C PRO A 215 -27.04 -3.67 4.76
N LYS A 216 -26.78 -3.02 5.91
CA LYS A 216 -27.79 -2.26 6.69
C LYS A 216 -27.47 -0.78 6.68
N SER A 217 -28.47 0.00 7.12
CA SER A 217 -28.24 1.40 7.45
C SER A 217 -27.22 1.50 8.57
N SER A 218 -26.24 2.37 8.41
CA SER A 218 -25.10 2.53 9.34
C SER A 218 -24.54 3.92 9.24
N ILE A 219 -23.89 4.36 10.31
CA ILE A 219 -23.08 5.57 10.34
C ILE A 219 -21.80 5.28 11.10
N THR A 220 -20.67 5.51 10.44
CA THR A 220 -19.34 5.40 11.05
C THR A 220 -18.65 6.75 10.94
N GLY A 221 -18.13 7.23 12.04
CA GLY A 221 -17.34 8.46 12.05
C GLY A 221 -16.09 8.29 12.89
N SER A 222 -15.01 8.97 12.51
CA SER A 222 -13.79 8.99 13.29
C SER A 222 -13.12 10.36 13.26
N TYR A 223 -12.38 10.65 14.32
CA TYR A 223 -11.52 11.82 14.42
C TYR A 223 -10.21 11.43 15.09
N SER A 224 -9.10 11.81 14.46
CA SER A 224 -7.75 11.62 14.98
C SER A 224 -7.03 12.95 15.07
N PHE A 225 -6.30 13.13 16.17
CA PHE A 225 -5.39 14.24 16.40
C PHE A 225 -3.98 13.72 16.72
N GLY A 226 -2.95 14.37 16.20
CA GLY A 226 -1.57 13.92 16.39
C GLY A 226 -0.53 15.04 16.36
N SER A 227 0.73 14.66 16.49
CA SER A 227 1.89 15.54 16.36
C SER A 227 1.88 16.31 15.05
N PHE A 228 2.59 17.44 14.99
CA PHE A 228 2.68 18.31 13.81
C PHE A 228 1.30 18.87 13.40
N ASN A 229 0.45 19.17 14.42
CA ASN A 229 -0.90 19.66 14.23
C ASN A 229 -1.71 18.80 13.24
N THR A 230 -1.57 17.48 13.33
CA THR A 230 -2.19 16.55 12.39
C THR A 230 -3.63 16.26 12.80
N HIS A 231 -4.57 16.47 11.89
CA HIS A 231 -5.99 16.19 12.05
C HIS A 231 -6.48 15.28 10.92
N LYS A 232 -7.18 14.20 11.28
CA LYS A 232 -7.88 13.35 10.31
C LYS A 232 -9.32 13.17 10.77
N ALA A 233 -10.27 13.37 9.88
CA ALA A 233 -11.69 13.11 10.15
C ALA A 233 -12.28 12.27 9.03
N SER A 234 -13.14 11.31 9.36
CA SER A 234 -13.91 10.54 8.39
C SER A 234 -15.36 10.39 8.80
N LEU A 235 -16.23 10.30 7.81
CA LEU A 235 -17.65 10.02 7.95
C LEU A 235 -18.10 9.12 6.81
N ASP A 236 -18.67 7.97 7.15
CA ASP A 236 -19.39 7.08 6.24
C ASP A 236 -20.82 6.89 6.78
N ALA A 237 -21.81 7.28 5.99
CA ALA A 237 -23.21 7.13 6.35
C ALA A 237 -23.97 6.45 5.20
N LYS A 238 -24.73 5.40 5.50
CA LYS A 238 -25.56 4.65 4.56
C LYS A 238 -26.97 4.52 5.14
N TYR A 239 -27.96 4.80 4.34
CA TYR A 239 -29.35 4.55 4.66
C TYR A 239 -29.99 3.66 3.60
N VAL A 240 -30.65 2.59 4.06
CA VAL A 240 -31.22 1.54 3.19
C VAL A 240 -32.74 1.54 3.33
N TRP A 241 -33.44 1.74 2.22
CA TRP A 241 -34.88 1.55 2.09
C TRP A 241 -35.20 0.20 1.45
N VAL A 242 -35.78 -0.70 2.21
CA VAL A 242 -36.34 -1.94 1.66
C VAL A 242 -37.65 -1.62 0.94
N THR A 243 -37.66 -1.70 -0.39
CA THR A 243 -38.83 -1.38 -1.23
C THR A 243 -39.72 -2.58 -1.47
N ASP A 244 -39.18 -3.80 -1.46
CA ASP A 244 -39.91 -5.07 -1.61
C ASP A 244 -39.15 -6.16 -0.84
N SER A 245 -39.62 -6.49 0.35
CA SER A 245 -38.99 -7.52 1.21
C SER A 245 -39.03 -8.91 0.61
N ALA A 246 -40.10 -9.26 -0.13
CA ALA A 246 -40.23 -10.58 -0.74
C ALA A 246 -39.23 -10.83 -1.86
N LYS A 247 -38.75 -9.76 -2.51
CA LYS A 247 -37.75 -9.78 -3.58
C LYS A 247 -36.41 -9.24 -3.14
N SER A 248 -36.26 -8.95 -1.86
CA SER A 248 -35.04 -8.33 -1.28
C SER A 248 -34.58 -7.05 -2.01
N ARG A 249 -35.55 -6.29 -2.60
CA ARG A 249 -35.25 -5.05 -3.29
C ARG A 249 -35.01 -3.91 -2.31
N ALA A 250 -33.95 -3.18 -2.51
CA ALA A 250 -33.63 -2.02 -1.71
C ALA A 250 -33.07 -0.86 -2.56
N ILE A 251 -33.24 0.35 -2.03
CA ILE A 251 -32.52 1.53 -2.50
C ILE A 251 -31.67 2.01 -1.33
N ALA A 252 -30.38 2.11 -1.53
CA ALA A 252 -29.47 2.67 -0.56
C ALA A 252 -28.97 4.05 -1.02
N THR A 253 -28.90 4.99 -0.10
CA THR A 253 -28.21 6.27 -0.33
C THR A 253 -27.13 6.43 0.73
N GLY A 254 -26.01 7.00 0.35
CA GLY A 254 -24.95 7.23 1.32
C GLY A 254 -24.03 8.37 0.93
N ILE A 255 -23.18 8.68 1.88
CA ILE A 255 -22.10 9.66 1.72
C ILE A 255 -20.87 9.14 2.42
N SER A 256 -19.74 9.19 1.72
CA SER A 256 -18.42 9.00 2.30
C SER A 256 -17.67 10.31 2.22
N ALA A 257 -17.10 10.77 3.31
CA ALA A 257 -16.32 12.00 3.36
C ALA A 257 -15.11 11.84 4.27
N TYR A 258 -14.00 12.46 3.91
CA TYR A 258 -12.83 12.53 4.77
C TYR A 258 -12.06 13.83 4.59
N TYR A 259 -11.35 14.20 5.64
CA TYR A 259 -10.49 15.37 5.72
C TYR A 259 -9.18 15.00 6.39
N ASN A 260 -8.07 15.44 5.80
CA ASN A 260 -6.73 15.30 6.35
C ASN A 260 -6.06 16.66 6.38
N TYR A 261 -5.34 16.94 7.46
CA TYR A 261 -4.57 18.16 7.66
C TYR A 261 -3.30 17.87 8.47
N SER A 262 -2.19 18.51 8.12
CA SER A 262 -0.98 18.53 8.93
C SER A 262 -0.15 19.78 8.60
N ASP A 263 0.46 20.41 9.60
CA ASP A 263 1.47 21.45 9.39
C ASP A 263 2.80 20.87 8.93
N ASN A 264 3.05 19.57 9.22
CA ASN A 264 4.31 18.89 8.93
C ASN A 264 5.56 19.62 9.43
N ASP A 265 5.46 20.38 10.53
CA ASP A 265 6.45 21.30 11.08
C ASP A 265 7.56 20.62 11.90
N TYR A 266 7.90 19.38 11.57
CA TYR A 266 8.95 18.64 12.26
C TYR A 266 10.36 19.12 11.92
N GLU A 267 11.30 18.89 12.85
CA GLU A 267 12.70 19.18 12.67
C GLU A 267 13.41 18.10 11.82
N PHE A 268 14.34 18.53 10.99
CA PHE A 268 15.22 17.64 10.25
C PHE A 268 16.65 18.21 10.13
N THR A 269 17.61 17.35 9.81
CA THR A 269 18.99 17.77 9.59
C THR A 269 19.24 17.97 8.10
N THR A 270 19.73 19.13 7.73
CA THR A 270 20.05 19.43 6.33
C THR A 270 21.21 18.58 5.83
N PRO A 271 21.12 18.03 4.59
CA PRO A 271 22.12 17.06 4.10
C PRO A 271 23.50 17.64 3.82
N TYR A 272 23.63 18.98 3.74
CA TYR A 272 24.86 19.63 3.31
C TYR A 272 25.56 20.44 4.42
N MET A 273 24.81 20.85 5.44
CA MET A 273 25.32 21.71 6.50
C MET A 273 25.29 21.08 7.88
N ASP A 274 24.74 19.87 7.99
CA ASP A 274 24.51 19.14 9.25
C ASP A 274 23.82 20.02 10.34
N THR A 275 22.93 20.90 9.88
CA THR A 275 22.20 21.85 10.73
C THR A 275 20.76 21.35 10.88
N VAL A 276 20.25 21.40 12.13
CA VAL A 276 18.86 21.08 12.41
C VAL A 276 18.01 22.31 12.09
N VAL A 277 16.98 22.12 11.29
CA VAL A 277 16.02 23.14 10.87
C VAL A 277 14.60 22.61 10.95
N SER A 278 13.63 23.49 11.18
CA SER A 278 12.21 23.13 11.12
C SER A 278 11.66 23.29 9.71
N ARG A 279 10.81 22.36 9.30
CA ARG A 279 9.99 22.51 8.09
C ARG A 279 8.88 23.52 8.40
N ASP A 280 8.98 24.71 7.90
CA ASP A 280 8.05 25.81 8.21
C ASP A 280 7.16 26.20 7.00
N HIS A 281 7.30 25.48 5.87
CA HIS A 281 6.49 25.65 4.66
C HIS A 281 6.20 24.27 4.03
N ASP A 282 5.46 23.41 4.78
CA ASP A 282 5.18 22.02 4.36
C ASP A 282 3.74 21.60 4.71
N ARG A 283 2.86 22.58 4.99
CA ARG A 283 1.46 22.33 5.33
C ARG A 283 0.76 21.56 4.19
N TYR A 284 -0.08 20.62 4.60
CA TYR A 284 -0.91 19.81 3.71
C TYR A 284 -2.34 19.75 4.21
N TYR A 285 -3.30 19.86 3.30
CA TYR A 285 -4.66 19.42 3.55
C TYR A 285 -5.27 18.76 2.33
N SER A 286 -6.15 17.79 2.58
CA SER A 286 -6.98 17.17 1.55
C SER A 286 -8.37 16.88 2.09
N TYR A 287 -9.35 16.88 1.20
CA TYR A 287 -10.69 16.42 1.51
C TYR A 287 -11.32 15.74 0.30
N ASN A 288 -12.17 14.77 0.61
CA ASN A 288 -12.95 14.00 -0.35
C ASN A 288 -14.39 13.95 0.11
N VAL A 289 -15.32 14.05 -0.84
CA VAL A 289 -16.74 13.85 -0.59
C VAL A 289 -17.33 13.02 -1.73
N LEU A 290 -17.98 11.90 -1.39
CA LEU A 290 -18.55 10.95 -2.33
C LEU A 290 -19.98 10.59 -1.90
N PRO A 291 -21.01 11.36 -2.29
CA PRO A 291 -22.39 10.92 -2.23
C PRO A 291 -22.67 9.86 -3.29
N TYR A 292 -23.51 8.89 -2.94
CA TYR A 292 -23.89 7.83 -3.87
C TYR A 292 -25.34 7.36 -3.65
N VAL A 293 -25.89 6.72 -4.68
CA VAL A 293 -27.14 5.95 -4.64
C VAL A 293 -26.91 4.57 -5.23
N SER A 294 -27.46 3.54 -4.58
CA SER A 294 -27.38 2.16 -5.01
C SER A 294 -28.77 1.54 -5.10
N PHE A 295 -29.02 0.79 -6.16
CA PHE A 295 -30.23 0.03 -6.40
C PHE A 295 -29.87 -1.45 -6.30
N GLU A 296 -30.50 -2.19 -5.36
CA GLU A 296 -30.18 -3.58 -5.07
C GLU A 296 -31.35 -4.49 -5.50
N LYS A 297 -31.01 -5.61 -6.21
CA LYS A 297 -31.95 -6.65 -6.65
C LYS A 297 -33.10 -6.17 -7.55
N TYR A 298 -32.87 -5.11 -8.34
CA TYR A 298 -33.77 -4.75 -9.45
C TYR A 298 -33.44 -5.55 -10.72
N PHE A 299 -33.02 -4.92 -11.82
CA PHE A 299 -32.50 -5.65 -12.97
C PHE A 299 -31.09 -6.16 -12.70
N PHE A 300 -30.22 -5.27 -12.24
CA PHE A 300 -28.91 -5.63 -11.71
C PHE A 300 -29.06 -6.12 -10.26
N ASP A 301 -28.14 -6.98 -9.83
CA ASP A 301 -28.06 -7.36 -8.42
C ASP A 301 -27.64 -6.17 -7.58
N LYS A 302 -26.73 -5.35 -8.12
CA LYS A 302 -26.35 -4.07 -7.58
C LYS A 302 -26.04 -3.08 -8.70
N ALA A 303 -26.53 -1.85 -8.60
CA ALA A 303 -26.19 -0.75 -9.48
C ALA A 303 -25.95 0.49 -8.64
N THR A 304 -24.73 1.02 -8.64
CA THR A 304 -24.32 2.15 -7.81
C THR A 304 -23.86 3.30 -8.68
N LEU A 305 -24.39 4.50 -8.43
CA LEU A 305 -23.98 5.75 -9.03
C LEU A 305 -23.45 6.67 -7.93
N GLY A 306 -22.22 7.12 -8.07
CA GLY A 306 -21.57 8.05 -7.15
C GLY A 306 -21.04 9.28 -7.87
N VAL A 307 -20.98 10.38 -7.15
CA VAL A 307 -20.29 11.61 -7.57
C VAL A 307 -19.15 11.84 -6.59
N VAL A 308 -17.97 12.19 -7.06
CA VAL A 308 -16.81 12.44 -6.23
C VAL A 308 -16.30 13.85 -6.40
N TYR A 309 -15.96 14.48 -5.29
CA TYR A 309 -15.21 15.74 -5.27
C TYR A 309 -13.99 15.57 -4.36
N ASN A 310 -12.81 15.83 -4.91
CA ASN A 310 -11.54 15.83 -4.17
C ASN A 310 -10.88 17.19 -4.29
N ALA A 311 -10.25 17.66 -3.23
CA ALA A 311 -9.33 18.79 -3.33
C ALA A 311 -8.15 18.59 -2.38
N MET A 312 -7.01 19.15 -2.77
CA MET A 312 -5.80 19.16 -1.95
C MET A 312 -5.01 20.44 -2.17
N ASP A 313 -4.26 20.81 -1.16
CA ASP A 313 -3.25 21.88 -1.20
C ASP A 313 -2.02 21.44 -0.40
N LYS A 314 -0.85 21.71 -0.97
CA LYS A 314 0.44 21.33 -0.38
C LYS A 314 1.43 22.46 -0.56
N GLU A 315 1.96 22.99 0.53
CA GLU A 315 3.13 23.84 0.51
C GLU A 315 4.36 23.03 0.11
N ILE A 316 5.22 23.60 -0.71
CA ILE A 316 6.40 22.89 -1.25
C ILE A 316 7.61 23.26 -0.41
N GLN A 317 8.26 22.25 0.17
CA GLN A 317 9.47 22.40 0.96
C GLN A 317 10.66 21.76 0.29
N SER A 318 11.82 22.39 0.33
CA SER A 318 13.11 21.82 -0.07
C SER A 318 13.88 21.28 1.13
N ASN A 319 14.80 20.35 0.90
CA ASN A 319 15.77 19.89 1.89
C ASN A 319 17.09 20.66 1.86
N SER A 320 17.35 21.40 0.79
CA SER A 320 18.61 22.11 0.56
C SER A 320 18.56 23.61 0.86
N HIS A 321 17.41 24.22 0.74
CA HIS A 321 17.21 25.65 0.94
C HIS A 321 15.76 25.95 1.36
N ARG A 322 15.57 27.15 1.89
CA ARG A 322 14.27 27.63 2.35
C ARG A 322 13.36 27.97 1.18
N ILE A 323 12.09 27.59 1.29
CA ILE A 323 10.99 27.96 0.40
C ILE A 323 9.87 28.55 1.27
N GLU A 324 9.27 29.66 0.87
CA GLU A 324 8.27 30.38 1.66
C GLU A 324 6.93 30.62 0.95
N GLU A 325 6.86 30.53 -0.38
CA GLU A 325 5.68 30.91 -1.16
C GLU A 325 5.16 29.79 -2.09
N ALA A 326 6.04 28.89 -2.53
CA ALA A 326 5.69 27.91 -3.54
C ALA A 326 4.69 26.86 -3.02
N ASN A 327 3.67 26.57 -3.80
CA ASN A 327 2.63 25.60 -3.46
C ASN A 327 2.15 24.80 -4.66
N ALA A 328 1.51 23.67 -4.36
CA ALA A 328 0.80 22.83 -5.32
C ALA A 328 -0.62 22.60 -4.83
N ASN A 329 -1.60 22.71 -5.72
CA ASN A 329 -3.00 22.43 -5.42
C ASN A 329 -3.68 21.64 -6.52
N ALA A 330 -4.74 20.93 -6.16
CA ALA A 330 -5.54 20.18 -7.10
C ALA A 330 -7.02 20.14 -6.70
N GLN A 331 -7.88 20.09 -7.68
CA GLN A 331 -9.32 19.89 -7.53
C GLN A 331 -9.80 18.89 -8.59
N SER A 332 -10.57 17.90 -8.17
CA SER A 332 -11.06 16.85 -9.06
C SER A 332 -12.56 16.64 -8.85
N TYR A 333 -13.26 16.48 -9.92
CA TYR A 333 -14.69 16.16 -10.01
C TYR A 333 -14.87 14.88 -10.79
N GLY A 334 -15.66 13.95 -10.28
CA GLY A 334 -15.85 12.67 -10.97
C GLY A 334 -17.24 12.09 -10.80
N VAL A 335 -17.54 11.14 -11.68
CA VAL A 335 -18.75 10.31 -11.65
C VAL A 335 -18.34 8.86 -11.78
N ASN A 336 -18.85 8.02 -10.90
CA ASN A 336 -18.60 6.59 -10.89
C ASN A 336 -19.93 5.82 -11.04
N LEU A 337 -19.96 4.84 -11.94
CA LEU A 337 -21.06 3.91 -12.12
C LEU A 337 -20.51 2.50 -11.98
N SER A 338 -21.14 1.67 -11.15
CA SER A 338 -20.85 0.24 -11.02
C SER A 338 -22.12 -0.57 -11.19
N LEU A 339 -22.04 -1.66 -11.96
CA LEU A 339 -23.15 -2.54 -12.31
C LEU A 339 -22.71 -3.99 -12.11
N GLU A 340 -23.43 -4.75 -11.31
CA GLU A 340 -23.17 -6.15 -11.03
C GLU A 340 -24.40 -7.01 -11.34
N LYS A 341 -24.17 -8.13 -12.00
CA LYS A 341 -25.22 -9.08 -12.33
C LYS A 341 -24.73 -10.51 -12.35
N ALA A 342 -25.23 -11.32 -11.44
CA ALA A 342 -25.07 -12.77 -11.47
C ALA A 342 -26.11 -13.41 -12.41
N ASN A 343 -25.74 -14.52 -13.06
CA ASN A 343 -26.57 -15.26 -13.99
C ASN A 343 -27.14 -14.37 -15.13
N LEU A 344 -26.33 -13.50 -15.70
CA LEU A 344 -26.69 -12.63 -16.80
C LEU A 344 -27.02 -13.47 -18.05
N PHE A 345 -28.26 -13.43 -18.52
CA PHE A 345 -28.80 -14.18 -19.66
C PHE A 345 -28.77 -15.73 -19.52
N VAL A 346 -27.66 -16.29 -19.01
CA VAL A 346 -27.49 -17.74 -18.80
C VAL A 346 -27.00 -18.04 -17.38
N LYS A 347 -27.40 -19.20 -16.84
CA LYS A 347 -26.96 -19.63 -15.51
C LYS A 347 -25.42 -19.82 -15.52
N GLY A 348 -24.75 -19.31 -14.51
CA GLY A 348 -23.30 -19.40 -14.36
C GLY A 348 -22.53 -18.24 -15.00
N LEU A 349 -23.15 -17.34 -15.79
CA LEU A 349 -22.51 -16.16 -16.32
C LEU A 349 -22.74 -14.95 -15.39
N SER A 350 -21.71 -14.43 -14.79
CA SER A 350 -21.73 -13.20 -13.99
C SER A 350 -21.04 -12.07 -14.73
N ALA A 351 -21.50 -10.84 -14.53
CA ALA A 351 -20.90 -9.66 -15.11
C ALA A 351 -20.73 -8.56 -14.05
N ALA A 352 -19.58 -7.93 -14.04
CA ALA A 352 -19.27 -6.70 -13.31
C ALA A 352 -18.73 -5.67 -14.29
N LEU A 353 -19.37 -4.52 -14.35
CA LEU A 353 -19.04 -3.41 -15.25
C LEU A 353 -18.91 -2.15 -14.42
N SER A 354 -17.84 -1.39 -14.60
CA SER A 354 -17.70 -0.08 -13.97
C SER A 354 -17.34 0.97 -15.02
N PHE A 355 -17.67 2.20 -14.71
CA PHE A 355 -17.30 3.36 -15.49
C PHE A 355 -16.97 4.50 -14.53
N SER A 356 -15.82 5.12 -14.72
CA SER A 356 -15.39 6.29 -13.97
C SER A 356 -14.95 7.38 -14.93
N TYR A 357 -15.44 8.58 -14.73
CA TYR A 357 -14.96 9.80 -15.37
C TYR A 357 -14.46 10.75 -14.28
N ALA A 358 -13.28 11.30 -14.46
CA ALA A 358 -12.72 12.35 -13.61
C ALA A 358 -12.18 13.51 -14.45
N PHE A 359 -12.49 14.71 -14.02
CA PHE A 359 -11.86 15.95 -14.46
C PHE A 359 -11.05 16.52 -13.30
N CYS A 360 -9.76 16.74 -13.51
CA CYS A 360 -8.85 17.26 -12.50
C CYS A 360 -8.20 18.55 -13.01
N LYS A 361 -8.21 19.56 -12.17
CA LYS A 361 -7.44 20.79 -12.35
C LYS A 361 -6.38 20.86 -11.27
N GLU A 362 -5.13 20.93 -11.67
CA GLU A 362 -3.98 21.03 -10.79
C GLU A 362 -3.13 22.23 -11.15
N ALA A 363 -2.47 22.80 -10.14
CA ALA A 363 -1.56 23.90 -10.34
C ALA A 363 -0.31 23.74 -9.47
N VAL A 364 0.82 24.16 -10.02
CA VAL A 364 2.06 24.40 -9.27
C VAL A 364 2.42 25.85 -9.45
N ILE A 365 2.54 26.55 -8.33
CA ILE A 365 2.73 28.00 -8.28
C ILE A 365 4.05 28.30 -7.59
N ASP A 366 4.97 28.88 -8.32
CA ASP A 366 6.29 29.34 -7.86
C ASP A 366 6.55 30.72 -8.45
N THR A 367 6.02 31.75 -7.80
CA THR A 367 6.06 33.13 -8.28
C THR A 367 6.82 34.06 -7.35
N SER A 368 7.66 33.48 -6.49
CA SER A 368 8.43 34.25 -5.52
C SER A 368 9.41 35.23 -6.18
N HIS A 369 9.59 36.37 -5.55
CA HIS A 369 10.59 37.36 -5.85
C HIS A 369 11.89 37.14 -5.06
N THR A 370 11.88 36.15 -4.18
CA THR A 370 12.97 35.83 -3.25
C THR A 370 13.48 34.41 -3.52
N TYR A 371 14.79 34.21 -3.44
CA TYR A 371 15.42 32.91 -3.50
C TYR A 371 16.46 32.79 -2.41
N TYR A 372 16.34 31.81 -1.54
CA TYR A 372 17.31 31.49 -0.50
C TYR A 372 18.32 30.48 -1.02
N TYR A 373 19.64 30.75 -0.85
CA TYR A 373 20.70 29.80 -1.23
C TYR A 373 20.94 28.70 -0.20
N GLY A 374 20.29 28.81 0.95
CA GLY A 374 20.36 27.87 2.05
C GLY A 374 19.18 28.05 3.00
N TRP A 375 19.33 27.57 4.23
CA TRP A 375 18.32 27.71 5.28
C TRP A 375 18.47 28.98 6.12
N ASP A 376 19.62 29.64 6.04
CA ASP A 376 19.79 30.97 6.63
C ASP A 376 18.99 32.02 5.83
N LYS A 377 18.49 33.03 6.56
CA LYS A 377 17.78 34.15 5.93
C LYS A 377 18.70 35.26 5.41
N GLU A 378 19.98 35.13 5.65
CA GLU A 378 20.97 36.14 5.30
C GLU A 378 21.49 35.96 3.86
N ASN A 379 21.55 34.71 3.40
CA ASN A 379 22.02 34.37 2.05
C ASN A 379 20.84 34.29 1.08
N VAL A 380 20.34 35.45 0.67
CA VAL A 380 19.11 35.60 -0.10
C VAL A 380 19.37 36.43 -1.37
N ARG A 381 18.65 36.12 -2.42
CA ARG A 381 18.56 36.90 -3.64
C ARG A 381 17.14 37.47 -3.78
N GLU A 382 17.02 38.74 -3.94
CA GLU A 382 15.76 39.43 -4.23
C GLU A 382 15.79 40.06 -5.63
N ALA A 383 14.66 40.15 -6.30
CA ALA A 383 14.53 40.77 -7.60
C ALA A 383 13.19 41.50 -7.75
N ASN A 384 13.15 42.49 -8.62
CA ASN A 384 11.93 43.24 -8.92
C ASN A 384 10.90 42.44 -9.71
N THR A 385 11.31 41.34 -10.34
CA THR A 385 10.44 40.40 -11.07
C THR A 385 10.54 39.03 -10.47
N ALA A 386 9.43 38.33 -10.34
CA ALA A 386 9.43 36.97 -9.81
C ALA A 386 10.33 36.04 -10.64
N PHE A 387 11.16 35.26 -9.98
CA PHE A 387 12.06 34.29 -10.61
C PHE A 387 11.98 32.89 -10.00
N GLY A 388 11.11 32.69 -9.00
CA GLY A 388 10.84 31.40 -8.38
C GLY A 388 11.85 31.01 -7.32
N GLU A 389 11.46 30.08 -6.48
CA GLU A 389 12.26 29.58 -5.36
C GLU A 389 12.44 28.05 -5.35
N ILE A 390 11.65 27.29 -6.14
CA ILE A 390 11.79 25.82 -6.20
C ILE A 390 13.07 25.45 -6.96
N SER A 391 13.35 26.12 -8.08
CA SER A 391 14.55 25.88 -8.87
C SER A 391 15.09 27.17 -9.46
N MET A 392 16.40 27.24 -9.71
CA MET A 392 17.01 28.37 -10.40
C MET A 392 16.55 28.52 -11.87
N GLY A 393 15.54 27.76 -12.30
CA GLY A 393 15.03 27.74 -13.68
C GLY A 393 14.04 28.85 -14.03
N GLY A 394 13.57 29.60 -13.06
CA GLY A 394 12.64 30.71 -13.25
C GLY A 394 11.26 30.46 -12.63
N ALA A 395 10.58 31.55 -12.32
CA ALA A 395 9.23 31.52 -11.78
C ALA A 395 8.25 30.85 -12.74
N SER A 396 7.36 30.03 -12.20
CA SER A 396 6.36 29.29 -12.95
C SER A 396 4.97 29.41 -12.35
N HIS A 397 3.95 29.35 -13.17
CA HIS A 397 2.56 29.18 -12.76
C HIS A 397 1.92 28.18 -13.72
N ILE A 398 2.19 26.92 -13.47
CA ILE A 398 1.76 25.82 -14.34
C ILE A 398 0.41 25.34 -13.87
N GLU A 399 -0.60 25.44 -14.74
CA GLU A 399 -1.91 24.80 -14.56
C GLU A 399 -2.05 23.67 -15.57
N ARG A 400 -2.63 22.55 -15.13
CA ARG A 400 -2.96 21.40 -15.98
C ARG A 400 -4.42 21.02 -15.79
N GLU A 401 -5.12 20.88 -16.89
CA GLU A 401 -6.47 20.33 -16.94
C GLU A 401 -6.38 18.90 -17.48
N ASN A 402 -6.72 17.92 -16.65
CA ASN A 402 -6.62 16.51 -16.96
C ASN A 402 -8.01 15.89 -17.00
N GLN A 403 -8.25 15.02 -17.97
CA GLN A 403 -9.46 14.20 -18.01
C GLN A 403 -9.05 12.73 -18.03
N THR A 404 -9.75 11.91 -17.25
CA THR A 404 -9.52 10.48 -17.19
C THR A 404 -10.85 9.74 -17.28
N ILE A 405 -10.92 8.75 -18.19
CA ILE A 405 -11.99 7.77 -18.25
C ILE A 405 -11.39 6.42 -17.95
N VAL A 406 -12.02 5.67 -17.05
CA VAL A 406 -11.64 4.31 -16.72
C VAL A 406 -12.90 3.43 -16.79
N ALA A 407 -12.86 2.38 -17.59
CA ALA A 407 -14.00 1.49 -17.79
C ALA A 407 -13.55 0.02 -17.71
N PRO A 408 -13.46 -0.57 -16.50
CA PRO A 408 -13.21 -1.99 -16.34
C PRO A 408 -14.46 -2.83 -16.56
N TRP A 409 -14.26 -4.06 -17.06
CA TRP A 409 -15.30 -5.07 -17.15
C TRP A 409 -14.76 -6.46 -16.78
N ASN A 410 -15.62 -7.27 -16.17
CA ASN A 410 -15.38 -8.67 -15.88
C ASN A 410 -16.60 -9.50 -16.24
N PHE A 411 -16.38 -10.60 -16.95
CA PHE A 411 -17.39 -11.61 -17.24
C PHE A 411 -16.84 -12.96 -16.80
N ASP A 412 -17.48 -13.58 -15.81
CA ASP A 412 -17.11 -14.88 -15.27
C ASP A 412 -18.14 -15.91 -15.67
N TYR A 413 -17.69 -16.99 -16.30
CA TYR A 413 -18.54 -18.12 -16.64
C TYR A 413 -18.09 -19.36 -15.87
N ALA A 414 -18.93 -19.80 -14.94
CA ALA A 414 -18.73 -21.02 -14.19
C ALA A 414 -19.40 -22.21 -14.89
N PHE A 415 -18.57 -23.16 -15.36
CA PHE A 415 -19.05 -24.44 -15.91
C PHE A 415 -19.46 -25.36 -14.75
N THR A 416 -20.72 -25.33 -14.34
CA THR A 416 -21.24 -25.92 -13.10
C THR A 416 -20.63 -25.24 -11.85
N GLN A 417 -19.56 -25.77 -11.27
CA GLN A 417 -18.82 -25.15 -10.18
C GLN A 417 -17.34 -24.97 -10.52
N ASN A 418 -16.85 -25.66 -11.55
CA ASN A 418 -15.47 -25.71 -11.99
C ASN A 418 -15.37 -26.31 -13.40
N PRO A 419 -14.58 -25.79 -14.37
CA PRO A 419 -13.73 -24.58 -14.25
C PRO A 419 -14.50 -23.27 -14.30
N ILE A 420 -13.79 -22.16 -13.97
CA ILE A 420 -14.29 -20.79 -14.15
C ILE A 420 -13.46 -20.14 -15.27
N LEU A 421 -14.16 -19.65 -16.30
CA LEU A 421 -13.57 -18.85 -17.36
C LEU A 421 -13.88 -17.39 -17.11
N THR A 422 -12.84 -16.56 -16.96
CA THR A 422 -12.96 -15.11 -16.78
C THR A 422 -12.47 -14.39 -18.02
N TRP A 423 -13.32 -13.53 -18.60
CA TRP A 423 -12.94 -12.52 -19.58
C TRP A 423 -13.03 -11.15 -18.95
N SER A 424 -11.88 -10.48 -18.85
CA SER A 424 -11.75 -9.15 -18.24
C SER A 424 -11.18 -8.14 -19.21
N GLY A 425 -11.39 -6.88 -18.91
CA GLY A 425 -10.73 -5.81 -19.62
C GLY A 425 -10.84 -4.47 -18.92
N LEU A 426 -9.97 -3.56 -19.34
CA LEU A 426 -9.90 -2.19 -18.87
C LEU A 426 -9.64 -1.28 -20.06
N TYR A 427 -10.56 -0.38 -20.33
CA TYR A 427 -10.30 0.76 -21.21
C TYR A 427 -9.94 1.98 -20.36
N ARG A 428 -8.87 2.68 -20.75
CA ARG A 428 -8.45 3.93 -20.12
C ARG A 428 -8.21 4.99 -21.20
N TYR A 429 -8.77 6.15 -20.98
CA TYR A 429 -8.48 7.39 -21.72
C TYR A 429 -7.93 8.42 -20.76
N GLU A 430 -6.89 9.10 -21.15
CA GLU A 430 -6.28 10.19 -20.38
C GLU A 430 -5.94 11.34 -21.33
N SER A 431 -6.24 12.56 -20.90
CA SER A 431 -5.79 13.77 -21.59
C SER A 431 -5.18 14.76 -20.61
N GLN A 432 -4.29 15.59 -21.11
CA GLN A 432 -3.75 16.74 -20.37
C GLN A 432 -3.72 17.98 -21.27
N ASP A 433 -4.03 19.12 -20.67
CA ASP A 433 -3.90 20.45 -21.30
C ASP A 433 -3.11 21.36 -20.33
N PRO A 434 -1.77 21.37 -20.42
CA PRO A 434 -0.92 22.17 -19.57
C PRO A 434 -0.83 23.61 -20.09
N LYS A 435 -0.85 24.57 -19.16
CA LYS A 435 -0.74 26.03 -19.44
C LYS A 435 0.19 26.65 -18.43
N ASP A 436 1.23 27.34 -18.88
CA ASP A 436 2.00 28.24 -18.03
C ASP A 436 1.47 29.67 -18.18
N LYS A 437 0.80 30.19 -17.17
CA LYS A 437 0.21 31.54 -17.17
C LYS A 437 1.25 32.68 -17.24
N ARG A 438 2.50 32.38 -16.99
CA ARG A 438 3.58 33.36 -17.04
C ARG A 438 4.35 33.37 -18.34
N ALA A 439 4.25 32.31 -19.13
CA ALA A 439 4.95 32.23 -20.39
C ALA A 439 4.44 33.30 -21.39
N ALA A 440 5.35 34.01 -22.03
CA ALA A 440 5.02 34.94 -23.08
C ALA A 440 4.34 34.22 -24.27
N LYS A 441 3.39 34.88 -24.95
CA LYS A 441 2.72 34.30 -26.12
C LYS A 441 3.76 33.72 -27.10
N GLY A 442 3.73 32.41 -27.30
CA GLY A 442 4.64 31.66 -28.19
C GLY A 442 5.82 30.97 -27.56
N GLN A 443 6.05 31.08 -26.21
CA GLN A 443 7.10 30.37 -25.50
C GLN A 443 6.61 29.19 -24.66
N THR A 444 5.35 28.89 -24.68
CA THR A 444 4.60 28.11 -23.69
C THR A 444 4.94 26.65 -23.58
N LEU A 445 5.60 26.02 -24.52
CA LEU A 445 5.58 24.56 -24.62
C LEU A 445 6.73 23.82 -23.95
N ASN A 446 7.75 24.52 -23.49
CA ASN A 446 8.93 23.84 -22.87
C ASN A 446 8.87 23.72 -21.35
N SER A 447 8.07 24.56 -20.68
CA SER A 447 8.01 24.58 -19.21
C SER A 447 6.80 23.85 -18.62
N ALA A 448 5.70 23.76 -19.35
CA ALA A 448 4.45 23.17 -18.83
C ALA A 448 4.14 21.75 -19.33
N GLY A 449 5.03 21.14 -20.10
CA GLY A 449 4.77 19.89 -20.81
C GLY A 449 3.97 20.09 -22.08
N PHE A 450 3.57 19.02 -22.74
CA PHE A 450 2.83 19.05 -23.98
C PHE A 450 1.35 18.69 -23.77
N PRO A 451 0.40 19.36 -24.45
CA PRO A 451 -0.98 18.90 -24.52
C PRO A 451 -1.04 17.59 -25.31
N GLY A 452 -1.88 16.69 -24.85
CA GLY A 452 -2.02 15.40 -25.55
C GLY A 452 -2.98 14.46 -24.84
N HIS A 453 -3.22 13.33 -25.50
CA HIS A 453 -4.11 12.30 -24.97
C HIS A 453 -3.58 10.89 -25.26
N SER A 454 -4.01 9.94 -24.44
CA SER A 454 -3.69 8.53 -24.59
C SER A 454 -4.93 7.65 -24.50
N HIS A 455 -4.88 6.53 -25.20
CA HIS A 455 -5.84 5.45 -25.08
C HIS A 455 -5.08 4.16 -24.74
N SER A 456 -5.56 3.42 -23.78
CA SER A 456 -5.07 2.08 -23.50
C SER A 456 -6.20 1.10 -23.32
N VAL A 457 -5.98 -0.14 -23.78
CA VAL A 457 -6.85 -1.28 -23.55
C VAL A 457 -5.98 -2.43 -23.09
N VAL A 458 -6.30 -2.97 -21.93
CA VAL A 458 -5.76 -4.25 -21.50
C VAL A 458 -6.94 -5.21 -21.42
N THR A 459 -6.84 -6.37 -22.04
CA THR A 459 -7.88 -7.41 -21.94
C THR A 459 -7.25 -8.73 -21.56
N GLY A 460 -7.90 -9.48 -20.69
CA GLY A 460 -7.40 -10.74 -20.16
C GLY A 460 -8.44 -11.85 -20.32
N LEU A 461 -7.95 -13.06 -20.53
CA LEU A 461 -8.72 -14.29 -20.47
C LEU A 461 -8.01 -15.24 -19.53
N SER A 462 -8.68 -15.70 -18.46
CA SER A 462 -8.10 -16.69 -17.56
C SER A 462 -9.05 -17.88 -17.34
N LEU A 463 -8.44 -19.03 -17.11
CA LEU A 463 -9.12 -20.27 -16.79
C LEU A 463 -8.65 -20.74 -15.42
N GLU A 464 -9.58 -20.78 -14.48
CA GLU A 464 -9.36 -21.32 -13.15
C GLU A 464 -9.89 -22.74 -13.06
N ASN A 465 -9.04 -23.65 -12.59
CA ASN A 465 -9.39 -25.05 -12.38
C ASN A 465 -9.09 -25.48 -10.96
N ASN A 466 -10.03 -26.15 -10.34
CA ASN A 466 -9.89 -26.77 -9.02
C ASN A 466 -10.14 -28.29 -9.17
N PHE A 467 -9.10 -29.09 -8.92
CA PHE A 467 -9.16 -30.56 -9.05
C PHE A 467 -9.08 -31.22 -7.67
N TRP A 468 -9.67 -32.41 -7.53
CA TRP A 468 -9.61 -33.26 -6.34
C TRP A 468 -9.98 -32.54 -5.04
N ASN A 469 -11.17 -31.94 -5.01
CA ASN A 469 -11.65 -31.17 -3.86
C ASN A 469 -10.66 -30.05 -3.46
N GLU A 470 -10.27 -29.23 -4.44
CA GLU A 470 -9.34 -28.08 -4.26
C GLU A 470 -7.91 -28.45 -3.80
N ARG A 471 -7.51 -29.74 -3.91
CA ARG A 471 -6.13 -30.14 -3.63
C ARG A 471 -5.16 -29.60 -4.67
N ILE A 472 -5.59 -29.50 -5.93
CA ILE A 472 -4.84 -28.88 -6.99
C ILE A 472 -5.65 -27.71 -7.53
N GLN A 473 -5.09 -26.55 -7.43
CA GLN A 473 -5.65 -25.31 -7.96
C GLN A 473 -4.70 -24.75 -9.02
N ASN A 474 -5.26 -24.39 -10.16
CA ASN A 474 -4.51 -23.88 -11.29
C ASN A 474 -5.22 -22.69 -11.89
N VAL A 475 -4.46 -21.64 -12.22
CA VAL A 475 -4.93 -20.46 -12.95
C VAL A 475 -3.98 -20.21 -14.10
N ALA A 476 -4.49 -20.37 -15.34
CA ALA A 476 -3.79 -20.02 -16.56
C ALA A 476 -4.42 -18.79 -17.20
N GLY A 477 -3.63 -17.86 -17.66
CA GLY A 477 -4.11 -16.60 -18.21
C GLY A 477 -3.31 -16.08 -19.40
N VAL A 478 -4.00 -15.28 -20.24
CA VAL A 478 -3.38 -14.50 -21.31
C VAL A 478 -3.91 -13.08 -21.27
N LYS A 479 -3.06 -12.10 -21.59
CA LYS A 479 -3.41 -10.68 -21.69
C LYS A 479 -3.05 -10.14 -23.05
N GLY A 480 -3.91 -9.30 -23.60
CA GLY A 480 -3.60 -8.47 -24.75
C GLY A 480 -3.48 -7.01 -24.31
N TYR A 481 -2.49 -6.34 -24.83
CA TYR A 481 -2.18 -4.94 -24.52
C TYR A 481 -2.26 -4.09 -25.77
N TYR A 482 -2.98 -3.00 -25.69
CA TYR A 482 -3.02 -1.96 -26.71
C TYR A 482 -2.81 -0.60 -26.06
N TYR A 483 -1.96 0.21 -26.67
CA TYR A 483 -1.67 1.56 -26.19
C TYR A 483 -1.44 2.49 -27.37
N SER A 484 -2.03 3.67 -27.32
CA SER A 484 -1.84 4.76 -28.28
C SER A 484 -1.75 6.09 -27.56
N ILE A 485 -0.79 6.92 -27.92
CA ILE A 485 -0.62 8.26 -27.38
C ILE A 485 -0.43 9.25 -28.54
N LYS A 486 -1.06 10.42 -28.43
CA LYS A 486 -0.99 11.48 -29.43
C LYS A 486 -0.81 12.83 -28.74
N ALA A 487 0.07 13.66 -29.31
CA ALA A 487 0.12 15.09 -28.98
C ALA A 487 -0.95 15.86 -29.75
N ASP A 488 -1.50 16.91 -29.15
CA ASP A 488 -2.45 17.80 -29.81
C ASP A 488 -1.72 18.79 -30.73
N ASP A 489 -2.49 19.47 -31.63
CA ASP A 489 -2.04 20.19 -32.85
C ASP A 489 -0.72 20.98 -32.77
N ASP A 490 -0.46 21.72 -31.70
CA ASP A 490 0.79 22.50 -31.56
C ASP A 490 1.99 21.65 -31.06
N GLY A 491 1.72 20.54 -30.39
CA GLY A 491 2.72 19.56 -29.92
C GLY A 491 3.19 18.64 -31.04
N GLU A 492 2.27 18.24 -31.94
CA GLU A 492 2.54 17.25 -32.99
C GLU A 492 3.64 17.71 -33.96
N LYS A 493 3.67 18.99 -34.35
CA LYS A 493 4.72 19.54 -35.23
C LYS A 493 6.12 19.53 -34.64
N ARG A 494 6.26 19.60 -33.33
CA ARG A 494 7.54 19.53 -32.63
C ARG A 494 7.99 18.08 -32.38
N ILE A 495 7.04 17.20 -32.10
CA ILE A 495 7.29 15.79 -31.82
C ILE A 495 7.57 15.02 -33.10
N GLN A 496 6.89 15.30 -34.21
CA GLN A 496 7.21 14.72 -35.54
C GLN A 496 8.63 14.99 -36.03
N GLN A 497 9.28 16.06 -35.53
CA GLN A 497 10.71 16.28 -35.76
C GLN A 497 11.62 15.34 -34.95
N LEU A 498 11.06 14.65 -33.95
CA LEU A 498 11.80 13.77 -33.04
C LEU A 498 11.67 12.30 -33.39
N THR A 499 10.50 11.78 -33.76
CA THR A 499 10.30 10.39 -34.30
C THR A 499 8.86 10.10 -34.75
N ASP A 500 8.71 9.12 -35.67
CA ASP A 500 7.41 8.66 -36.21
C ASP A 500 6.75 7.51 -35.42
N ASP A 501 7.42 6.87 -34.44
CA ASP A 501 7.05 5.53 -33.94
C ASP A 501 6.44 5.45 -32.51
N TYR A 502 6.24 6.55 -31.79
CA TYR A 502 5.76 6.49 -30.40
C TYR A 502 4.25 6.30 -30.25
N ALA A 503 3.49 6.41 -31.32
CA ALA A 503 2.06 6.58 -31.30
C ALA A 503 1.24 5.33 -30.96
N GLU A 504 1.75 4.13 -31.19
CA GLU A 504 0.99 2.89 -31.01
C GLU A 504 1.86 1.68 -30.64
N ASN A 505 1.42 0.93 -29.62
CA ASN A 505 2.05 -0.32 -29.21
C ASN A 505 1.00 -1.42 -29.01
N LYS A 506 1.34 -2.65 -29.41
CA LYS A 506 0.54 -3.87 -29.19
C LYS A 506 1.46 -4.98 -28.71
N ASP A 507 1.05 -5.69 -27.68
CA ASP A 507 1.81 -6.83 -27.16
C ASP A 507 0.92 -7.81 -26.40
N PHE A 508 1.49 -8.92 -25.94
CA PHE A 508 0.79 -9.98 -25.23
C PHE A 508 1.53 -10.35 -23.96
N GLY A 509 0.77 -10.71 -22.92
CA GLY A 509 1.26 -11.31 -21.70
C GLY A 509 0.61 -12.66 -21.46
N TYR A 510 1.21 -13.48 -20.62
CA TYR A 510 0.68 -14.77 -20.24
C TYR A 510 1.14 -15.15 -18.84
N SER A 511 0.36 -16.01 -18.18
CA SER A 511 0.60 -16.39 -16.80
C SER A 511 0.16 -17.82 -16.55
N GLU A 512 0.80 -18.44 -15.57
CA GLU A 512 0.44 -19.76 -15.05
C GLU A 512 0.74 -19.80 -13.56
N ASN A 513 -0.26 -20.16 -12.74
CA ASN A 513 -0.10 -20.36 -11.32
C ASN A 513 -0.69 -21.71 -10.90
N LEU A 514 0.07 -22.43 -10.09
CA LEU A 514 -0.28 -23.74 -9.58
C LEU A 514 -0.10 -23.79 -8.07
N ARG A 515 -1.09 -24.30 -7.35
CA ARG A 515 -1.02 -24.63 -5.94
C ARG A 515 -1.43 -26.08 -5.72
N VAL A 516 -0.64 -26.79 -4.92
CA VAL A 516 -0.90 -28.18 -4.56
C VAL A 516 -0.93 -28.31 -3.06
N LYS A 517 -2.07 -28.66 -2.50
CA LYS A 517 -2.27 -28.97 -1.10
C LYS A 517 -1.82 -30.41 -0.84
N LEU A 518 -0.68 -30.57 -0.21
CA LEU A 518 -0.07 -31.87 0.08
C LEU A 518 -0.68 -32.52 1.34
N ILE A 519 -0.97 -31.71 2.37
CA ILE A 519 -1.62 -32.11 3.60
C ILE A 519 -2.87 -31.26 3.77
N ASP A 520 -3.95 -31.91 4.20
CA ASP A 520 -5.25 -31.32 4.43
C ASP A 520 -5.88 -31.99 5.66
N ASN A 521 -6.03 -31.23 6.75
CA ASN A 521 -6.66 -31.65 8.01
C ASN A 521 -6.05 -32.92 8.65
N LEU A 522 -4.73 -32.98 8.77
CA LEU A 522 -4.04 -34.09 9.41
C LEU A 522 -3.60 -33.73 10.83
N SER A 523 -4.38 -34.10 11.86
CA SER A 523 -4.06 -33.86 13.27
C SER A 523 -3.75 -32.40 13.58
N VAL A 524 -2.52 -32.07 13.98
CA VAL A 524 -2.04 -30.71 14.29
C VAL A 524 -1.72 -29.88 13.06
N VAL A 525 -1.47 -30.51 11.89
CA VAL A 525 -1.24 -29.83 10.62
C VAL A 525 -2.60 -29.65 9.92
N GLU A 526 -3.08 -28.41 9.91
CA GLU A 526 -4.33 -28.07 9.24
C GLU A 526 -4.15 -28.08 7.73
N GLN A 527 -3.05 -27.47 7.25
CA GLN A 527 -2.74 -27.42 5.85
C GLN A 527 -1.23 -27.36 5.60
N PHE A 528 -0.77 -28.07 4.58
CA PHE A 528 0.54 -27.85 3.98
C PHE A 528 0.38 -27.82 2.45
N ALA A 529 0.74 -26.69 1.84
CA ALA A 529 0.63 -26.49 0.41
C ALA A 529 1.93 -25.96 -0.18
N VAL A 530 2.17 -26.31 -1.45
CA VAL A 530 3.24 -25.73 -2.25
C VAL A 530 2.63 -25.00 -3.44
N LYS A 531 3.24 -23.89 -3.85
CA LYS A 531 2.77 -23.05 -4.94
C LYS A 531 3.91 -22.63 -5.84
N GLY A 532 3.59 -22.40 -7.11
CA GLY A 532 4.54 -21.91 -8.10
C GLY A 532 3.81 -21.10 -9.16
N GLY A 533 4.47 -20.09 -9.70
CA GLY A 533 3.87 -19.22 -10.69
C GLY A 533 4.90 -18.62 -11.64
N TYR A 534 4.41 -18.30 -12.83
CA TYR A 534 5.12 -17.57 -13.84
C TYR A 534 4.20 -16.53 -14.49
N GLN A 535 4.73 -15.33 -14.74
CA GLN A 535 4.02 -14.31 -15.51
C GLN A 535 4.98 -13.53 -16.40
N HIS A 536 4.63 -13.42 -17.69
CA HIS A 536 5.15 -12.42 -18.60
C HIS A 536 4.19 -11.24 -18.68
N SER A 537 4.67 -10.03 -18.40
CA SER A 537 3.85 -8.82 -18.33
C SER A 537 4.57 -7.59 -18.86
N LEU A 538 3.78 -6.57 -19.18
CA LEU A 538 4.26 -5.31 -19.73
C LEU A 538 3.71 -4.14 -18.96
N ARG A 539 4.45 -3.00 -19.02
CA ARG A 539 3.99 -1.68 -18.62
C ARG A 539 4.22 -0.67 -19.75
N PHE A 540 3.18 0.05 -20.08
CA PHE A 540 3.32 1.16 -21.03
C PHE A 540 3.91 2.41 -20.36
N PRO A 541 4.65 3.24 -21.12
CA PRO A 541 5.04 4.56 -20.65
C PRO A 541 3.81 5.40 -20.30
N THR A 542 3.89 6.15 -19.22
CA THR A 542 2.81 7.06 -18.82
C THR A 542 2.87 8.35 -19.61
N ARG A 543 1.77 9.08 -19.61
CA ARG A 543 1.65 10.41 -20.21
C ARG A 543 2.77 11.36 -19.74
N GLU A 544 3.05 11.41 -18.43
CA GLU A 544 4.11 12.24 -17.86
C GLU A 544 5.51 11.83 -18.34
N GLU A 545 5.77 10.51 -18.47
CA GLU A 545 7.07 10.03 -18.97
C GLU A 545 7.30 10.43 -20.43
N ILE A 546 6.25 10.48 -21.25
CA ILE A 546 6.37 10.86 -22.66
C ILE A 546 6.33 12.38 -22.87
N PHE A 547 5.36 13.07 -22.26
CA PHE A 547 5.15 14.50 -22.52
C PHE A 547 5.85 15.42 -21.52
N GLY A 548 6.36 14.87 -20.41
CA GLY A 548 6.96 15.66 -19.35
C GLY A 548 5.95 16.29 -18.40
N ASP A 549 6.46 16.85 -17.31
CA ASP A 549 5.67 17.53 -16.27
C ASP A 549 5.77 19.08 -16.35
N GLY A 550 6.68 19.56 -17.21
CA GLY A 550 6.96 20.98 -17.38
C GLY A 550 7.86 21.61 -16.34
N MET A 551 8.33 20.85 -15.32
CA MET A 551 9.22 21.35 -14.29
C MET A 551 10.56 20.60 -14.28
N TYR A 552 10.53 19.32 -13.99
CA TYR A 552 11.70 18.45 -13.81
C TYR A 552 11.85 17.42 -14.90
N VAL A 553 10.72 17.02 -15.51
CA VAL A 553 10.66 15.97 -16.52
C VAL A 553 10.51 16.59 -17.91
N GLN A 554 11.48 16.31 -18.77
CA GLN A 554 11.41 16.67 -20.19
C GLN A 554 10.67 15.62 -20.99
N CYS A 555 10.12 16.02 -22.14
CA CYS A 555 9.50 15.14 -23.11
C CYS A 555 10.45 14.02 -23.57
N SER A 556 9.92 12.79 -23.62
CA SER A 556 10.66 11.59 -24.05
C SER A 556 9.81 10.68 -24.95
N PRO A 557 9.60 11.06 -26.23
CA PRO A 557 8.65 10.38 -27.12
C PRO A 557 9.09 8.96 -27.56
N ASN A 558 10.36 8.59 -27.38
CA ASN A 558 10.94 7.32 -27.86
C ASN A 558 10.92 6.20 -26.84
N LEU A 559 10.20 6.33 -25.74
CA LEU A 559 10.14 5.32 -24.71
C LEU A 559 9.45 4.04 -25.21
N LYS A 560 10.13 2.92 -24.99
CA LYS A 560 9.56 1.57 -25.21
C LYS A 560 8.82 1.13 -23.97
N PRO A 561 7.80 0.24 -24.11
CA PRO A 561 7.22 -0.47 -22.99
C PRO A 561 8.26 -1.25 -22.19
N GLU A 562 8.16 -1.24 -20.88
CA GLU A 562 8.92 -2.16 -20.01
C GLU A 562 8.31 -3.56 -20.11
N LYS A 563 9.15 -4.59 -19.99
CA LYS A 563 8.74 -6.01 -19.98
C LYS A 563 9.32 -6.71 -18.77
N SER A 564 8.59 -7.67 -18.23
CA SER A 564 9.12 -8.49 -17.15
C SER A 564 8.69 -9.95 -17.25
N ASP A 565 9.61 -10.85 -16.86
CA ASP A 565 9.39 -12.26 -16.64
C ASP A 565 9.55 -12.54 -15.15
N ASN A 566 8.48 -12.96 -14.50
CA ASN A 566 8.40 -13.15 -13.05
C ASN A 566 8.20 -14.63 -12.73
N PHE A 567 9.10 -15.22 -11.96
CA PHE A 567 9.03 -16.60 -11.46
C PHE A 567 8.86 -16.59 -9.96
N THR A 568 7.93 -17.39 -9.43
CA THR A 568 7.68 -17.53 -7.99
C THR A 568 7.57 -18.99 -7.61
N ALA A 569 8.05 -19.33 -6.40
CA ALA A 569 7.84 -20.64 -5.80
C ALA A 569 7.67 -20.45 -4.28
N GLY A 570 6.75 -21.18 -3.66
CA GLY A 570 6.48 -21.00 -2.24
C GLY A 570 5.93 -22.24 -1.58
N ALA A 571 5.91 -22.19 -0.25
CA ALA A 571 5.28 -23.19 0.61
C ALA A 571 4.54 -22.49 1.75
N GLU A 572 3.43 -23.05 2.15
CA GLU A 572 2.52 -22.54 3.18
C GLU A 572 2.18 -23.66 4.15
N LEU A 573 2.32 -23.40 5.43
CA LEU A 573 2.06 -24.34 6.52
C LEU A 573 1.16 -23.68 7.56
N ASP A 574 0.00 -24.29 7.79
CA ASP A 574 -0.92 -23.93 8.87
C ASP A 574 -0.99 -25.06 9.87
N MET A 575 -0.81 -24.73 11.14
CA MET A 575 -0.89 -25.67 12.25
C MET A 575 -1.77 -25.11 13.36
N ARG A 576 -2.43 -26.01 14.08
CA ARG A 576 -3.29 -25.66 15.21
C ARG A 576 -3.06 -26.60 16.41
N GLN A 577 -3.34 -26.07 17.60
CA GLN A 577 -3.29 -26.83 18.85
C GLN A 577 -1.95 -27.58 19.06
N ILE A 578 -0.85 -26.90 18.75
CA ILE A 578 0.50 -27.39 19.03
C ILE A 578 0.78 -27.19 20.54
N PRO A 579 1.59 -28.04 21.20
CA PRO A 579 2.02 -27.73 22.55
C PRO A 579 2.58 -26.30 22.66
N LEU A 580 2.04 -25.48 23.55
CA LEU A 580 2.37 -24.07 23.80
C LEU A 580 1.86 -23.04 22.78
N LEU A 581 1.24 -23.45 21.65
CA LEU A 581 0.72 -22.52 20.65
C LEU A 581 -0.70 -22.93 20.21
N LEU A 582 -1.60 -21.97 20.06
CA LEU A 582 -2.93 -22.22 19.53
C LEU A 582 -2.93 -22.35 18.00
N LYS A 583 -2.26 -21.41 17.33
CA LYS A 583 -2.13 -21.41 15.86
C LYS A 583 -0.72 -21.00 15.45
N LEU A 584 -0.26 -21.57 14.34
CA LEU A 584 0.97 -21.20 13.67
C LEU A 584 0.70 -21.16 12.17
N HIS A 585 0.95 -20.04 11.56
CA HIS A 585 1.00 -19.86 10.12
C HIS A 585 2.41 -19.53 9.70
N LEU A 586 2.96 -20.27 8.73
CA LEU A 586 4.26 -20.01 8.12
C LEU A 586 4.14 -20.03 6.61
N GLU A 587 4.63 -18.98 5.97
CA GLU A 587 4.71 -18.90 4.53
C GLU A 587 6.13 -18.55 4.11
N PHE A 588 6.66 -19.29 3.16
CA PHE A 588 7.94 -19.04 2.50
C PHE A 588 7.69 -18.82 1.01
N ASN A 589 8.25 -17.75 0.44
CA ASN A 589 8.20 -17.48 -0.98
C ASN A 589 9.60 -17.16 -1.51
N TRP A 590 10.00 -17.80 -2.58
CA TRP A 590 11.14 -17.44 -3.39
C TRP A 590 10.65 -16.76 -4.67
N PHE A 591 11.39 -15.78 -5.16
CA PHE A 591 11.07 -15.08 -6.41
C PHE A 591 12.32 -14.75 -7.21
N TYR A 592 12.15 -14.76 -8.53
CA TYR A 592 13.15 -14.35 -9.51
C TYR A 592 12.47 -13.57 -10.63
N MET A 593 12.93 -12.33 -10.87
CA MET A 593 12.30 -11.39 -11.77
C MET A 593 13.34 -10.85 -12.74
N LEU A 594 13.00 -10.85 -14.02
CA LEU A 594 13.80 -10.27 -15.10
C LEU A 594 13.02 -9.12 -15.71
N MET A 595 13.63 -7.94 -15.78
CA MET A 595 13.03 -6.75 -16.40
C MET A 595 13.89 -6.31 -17.57
N GLU A 596 13.23 -5.88 -18.64
CA GLU A 596 13.84 -5.33 -19.85
C GLU A 596 13.30 -3.92 -20.13
N ASP A 597 14.09 -3.10 -20.81
CA ASP A 597 13.73 -1.73 -21.22
C ASP A 597 13.22 -0.86 -20.07
N ARG A 598 13.81 -0.97 -18.85
CA ARG A 598 13.36 -0.23 -17.67
C ARG A 598 13.34 1.26 -17.94
N ILE A 599 12.19 1.91 -17.72
CA ILE A 599 12.03 3.35 -17.83
C ILE A 599 12.60 3.99 -16.55
N TYR A 600 13.65 4.78 -16.72
CA TYR A 600 14.40 5.37 -15.63
C TYR A 600 14.54 6.88 -15.81
N TRP A 601 14.41 7.61 -14.73
CA TRP A 601 14.63 9.05 -14.67
C TRP A 601 15.86 9.37 -13.85
N ASN A 602 16.81 10.07 -14.47
CA ASN A 602 18.04 10.49 -13.79
C ASN A 602 17.84 11.85 -13.13
N ASN A 603 17.47 11.86 -11.87
CA ASN A 603 17.17 13.06 -11.07
C ASN A 603 18.37 13.71 -10.37
N TYR A 604 19.63 13.34 -10.74
CA TYR A 604 20.83 13.89 -10.11
C TYR A 604 21.24 15.27 -10.59
N ALA A 605 20.61 15.79 -11.62
CA ALA A 605 20.89 17.11 -12.15
C ALA A 605 19.85 18.12 -11.68
N SER A 606 20.28 19.32 -11.34
CA SER A 606 19.43 20.48 -11.06
C SER A 606 18.75 21.08 -12.31
N VAL A 607 18.75 20.34 -13.41
CA VAL A 607 18.11 20.72 -14.68
C VAL A 607 17.12 19.64 -15.09
N PRO A 608 16.01 20.00 -15.76
CA PRO A 608 15.05 19.04 -16.27
C PRO A 608 15.70 17.98 -17.16
N ARG A 609 15.30 16.72 -17.02
CA ARG A 609 15.82 15.57 -17.75
C ARG A 609 14.70 14.71 -18.31
N PRO A 610 14.88 14.10 -19.50
CA PRO A 610 13.94 13.12 -20.02
C PRO A 610 14.06 11.78 -19.29
N TYR A 611 12.99 11.02 -19.28
CA TYR A 611 13.05 9.57 -19.03
C TYR A 611 13.75 8.86 -20.20
N TYR A 612 14.35 7.73 -19.93
CA TYR A 612 14.95 6.87 -20.97
C TYR A 612 14.82 5.39 -20.59
N ASN A 613 14.84 4.52 -21.58
CA ASN A 613 14.93 3.08 -21.33
C ASN A 613 16.36 2.75 -20.92
N SER A 614 16.53 2.33 -19.69
CA SER A 614 17.79 1.90 -19.09
C SER A 614 18.00 0.41 -19.32
N VAL A 615 19.15 -0.09 -18.88
CA VAL A 615 19.49 -1.52 -18.93
C VAL A 615 18.49 -2.38 -18.21
N GLY A 616 18.30 -3.59 -18.68
CA GLY A 616 17.52 -4.61 -18.01
C GLY A 616 18.06 -4.90 -16.61
N THR A 617 17.17 -5.28 -15.70
CA THR A 617 17.52 -5.65 -14.33
C THR A 617 17.09 -7.07 -14.01
N LYS A 618 17.75 -7.68 -13.04
CA LYS A 618 17.32 -8.93 -12.43
C LYS A 618 17.14 -8.69 -10.93
N THR A 619 16.07 -9.22 -10.37
CA THR A 619 15.85 -9.24 -8.93
C THR A 619 15.62 -10.66 -8.47
N ALA A 620 16.35 -11.11 -7.46
CA ALA A 620 16.16 -12.42 -6.84
C ALA A 620 16.04 -12.26 -5.35
N GLY A 621 15.20 -13.06 -4.71
CA GLY A 621 15.02 -12.96 -3.27
C GLY A 621 14.11 -14.03 -2.69
N PHE A 622 13.92 -13.92 -1.37
CA PHE A 622 12.96 -14.74 -0.64
C PHE A 622 12.26 -13.92 0.43
N GLU A 623 11.10 -14.40 0.81
CA GLU A 623 10.23 -13.84 1.84
C GLU A 623 9.85 -14.91 2.83
N ILE A 624 9.71 -14.51 4.10
CA ILE A 624 9.16 -15.33 5.16
C ILE A 624 8.06 -14.51 5.84
N ASP A 625 6.89 -15.10 5.98
CA ASP A 625 5.79 -14.60 6.81
C ASP A 625 5.51 -15.62 7.90
N ALA A 626 5.40 -15.18 9.15
CA ALA A 626 4.99 -15.99 10.26
C ALA A 626 3.96 -15.26 11.11
N ALA A 627 2.89 -15.95 11.49
CA ALA A 627 1.91 -15.48 12.46
C ALA A 627 1.67 -16.60 13.48
N VAL A 628 1.69 -16.23 14.76
CA VAL A 628 1.62 -17.15 15.88
C VAL A 628 0.64 -16.65 16.92
N ASP A 629 -0.41 -17.42 17.20
CA ASP A 629 -1.25 -17.23 18.37
C ASP A 629 -0.70 -18.12 19.49
N VAL A 630 -0.02 -17.50 20.45
CA VAL A 630 0.56 -18.20 21.60
C VAL A 630 -0.56 -18.75 22.49
N ASN A 631 -1.56 -17.92 22.74
CA ASN A 631 -2.78 -18.26 23.46
C ASN A 631 -3.90 -17.28 23.05
N GLU A 632 -5.05 -17.34 23.72
CA GLU A 632 -6.21 -16.47 23.46
C GLU A 632 -5.97 -14.95 23.70
N TYR A 633 -4.80 -14.57 24.23
CA TYR A 633 -4.46 -13.19 24.60
C TYR A 633 -3.26 -12.63 23.84
N ILE A 634 -2.40 -13.47 23.29
CA ILE A 634 -1.09 -13.05 22.76
C ILE A 634 -0.94 -13.55 21.33
N SER A 635 -0.78 -12.62 20.42
CA SER A 635 -0.46 -12.87 19.01
C SER A 635 0.88 -12.23 18.64
N LEU A 636 1.68 -12.95 17.87
CA LEU A 636 2.97 -12.49 17.36
C LEU A 636 2.98 -12.56 15.85
N SER A 637 3.58 -11.59 15.19
CA SER A 637 3.79 -11.58 13.75
C SER A 637 5.23 -11.26 13.41
N TYR A 638 5.73 -11.90 12.36
CA TYR A 638 7.05 -11.65 11.82
C TYR A 638 7.01 -11.76 10.31
N ASN A 639 7.65 -10.80 9.62
CA ASN A 639 7.94 -10.96 8.22
C ASN A 639 9.34 -10.46 7.88
N LEU A 640 9.95 -11.10 6.89
CA LEU A 640 11.29 -10.79 6.41
C LEU A 640 11.29 -10.85 4.89
N THR A 641 12.01 -9.91 4.29
CA THR A 641 12.34 -9.94 2.87
C THR A 641 13.84 -9.74 2.69
N ARG A 642 14.48 -10.67 2.01
CA ARG A 642 15.85 -10.55 1.51
C ARG A 642 15.83 -10.57 -0.01
N GLN A 643 16.41 -9.56 -0.65
CA GLN A 643 16.43 -9.45 -2.11
C GLN A 643 17.71 -8.80 -2.60
N GLU A 644 18.09 -9.12 -3.83
CA GLU A 644 19.19 -8.49 -4.55
C GLU A 644 18.72 -8.10 -5.94
N ALA A 645 18.86 -6.83 -6.28
CA ALA A 645 18.51 -6.28 -7.59
C ALA A 645 19.78 -5.74 -8.28
N GLU A 646 20.04 -6.21 -9.49
CA GLU A 646 21.26 -5.87 -10.23
C GLU A 646 20.97 -5.58 -11.71
N SER A 647 21.82 -4.74 -12.33
CA SER A 647 21.82 -4.52 -13.77
C SER A 647 22.26 -5.80 -14.52
N ARG A 648 21.53 -6.19 -15.56
CA ARG A 648 21.85 -7.36 -16.41
C ARG A 648 22.94 -7.07 -17.43
N GLU A 649 23.06 -5.83 -17.86
CA GLU A 649 23.92 -5.35 -18.90
C GLU A 649 24.67 -4.10 -18.47
N ALA A 650 25.64 -3.66 -19.23
CA ALA A 650 26.32 -2.41 -19.02
C ALA A 650 25.68 -1.30 -19.86
N ASP A 651 25.49 -0.12 -19.26
CA ASP A 651 25.13 1.11 -19.96
C ASP A 651 26.29 2.10 -19.87
N LEU A 652 27.09 2.14 -20.94
CA LEU A 652 28.26 2.99 -20.99
C LEU A 652 27.95 4.47 -21.06
N ALA A 653 26.75 4.84 -21.56
CA ALA A 653 26.32 6.24 -21.66
C ALA A 653 26.08 6.84 -20.26
N TYR A 654 25.62 6.02 -19.32
CA TYR A 654 25.34 6.41 -17.94
C TYR A 654 26.35 5.84 -16.92
N GLY A 655 27.39 5.14 -17.39
CA GLY A 655 28.44 4.56 -16.54
C GLY A 655 27.97 3.37 -15.70
N ILE A 656 26.85 2.74 -16.05
CA ILE A 656 26.31 1.59 -15.32
C ILE A 656 27.05 0.34 -15.78
N ALA A 657 27.74 -0.33 -14.87
CA ALA A 657 28.38 -1.61 -15.15
C ALA A 657 27.38 -2.77 -14.96
N LYS A 658 27.60 -3.88 -15.67
CA LYS A 658 26.87 -5.12 -15.44
C LYS A 658 27.08 -5.61 -14.00
N GLY A 659 26.02 -6.06 -13.33
CA GLY A 659 26.04 -6.54 -11.95
C GLY A 659 26.06 -5.42 -10.91
N LEU A 660 25.84 -4.17 -11.31
CA LEU A 660 25.76 -3.06 -10.38
C LEU A 660 24.41 -3.07 -9.67
N THR A 661 24.41 -2.90 -8.35
CA THR A 661 23.19 -2.86 -7.53
C THR A 661 22.24 -1.73 -7.96
N VAL A 662 20.98 -2.08 -8.16
CA VAL A 662 19.92 -1.13 -8.52
C VAL A 662 19.63 -0.22 -7.32
N PRO A 663 19.67 1.12 -7.49
CA PRO A 663 19.42 2.03 -6.39
C PRO A 663 17.95 2.02 -5.92
N ASN A 664 17.73 2.53 -4.71
CA ASN A 664 16.44 2.68 -4.07
C ASN A 664 15.68 1.37 -3.75
N ILE A 665 16.39 0.25 -3.77
CA ILE A 665 15.84 -1.06 -3.44
C ILE A 665 16.55 -1.58 -2.18
N PRO A 666 15.87 -1.60 -1.00
CA PRO A 666 16.43 -2.19 0.20
C PRO A 666 16.69 -3.69 0.01
N THR A 667 17.87 -4.15 0.44
CA THR A 667 18.28 -5.55 0.29
C THR A 667 17.72 -6.46 1.38
N LEU A 668 17.51 -5.92 2.57
CA LEU A 668 16.93 -6.61 3.71
C LEU A 668 16.00 -5.66 4.46
N TYR A 669 14.79 -6.12 4.73
CA TYR A 669 13.87 -5.48 5.65
C TYR A 669 12.98 -6.50 6.33
N MET A 670 12.57 -6.17 7.55
CA MET A 670 11.76 -7.06 8.38
C MET A 670 10.85 -6.26 9.31
N ASN A 671 9.72 -6.86 9.66
CA ASN A 671 8.78 -6.33 10.63
C ASN A 671 8.50 -7.36 11.70
N PHE A 672 8.29 -6.87 12.91
CA PHE A 672 7.86 -7.65 14.07
C PHE A 672 6.60 -7.02 14.64
N GLY A 673 5.66 -7.81 15.06
CA GLY A 673 4.48 -7.39 15.80
C GLY A 673 4.27 -8.27 17.01
N ALA A 674 3.91 -7.67 18.14
CA ALA A 674 3.42 -8.35 19.31
C ALA A 674 2.16 -7.65 19.80
N GLU A 675 1.12 -8.42 20.03
CA GLU A 675 -0.18 -7.93 20.43
C GLU A 675 -0.67 -8.71 21.66
N PHE A 676 -1.13 -7.96 22.65
CA PHE A 676 -1.89 -8.47 23.76
C PHE A 676 -3.31 -7.93 23.69
N HIS A 677 -4.29 -8.81 23.74
CA HIS A 677 -5.70 -8.41 23.70
C HIS A 677 -6.53 -9.21 24.70
N VAL A 678 -7.58 -8.58 25.20
CA VAL A 678 -8.50 -9.19 26.14
C VAL A 678 -9.90 -8.54 26.01
N GLY A 679 -10.91 -9.38 25.91
CA GLY A 679 -12.31 -8.97 25.97
C GLY A 679 -12.86 -9.01 27.40
N ASP A 680 -13.99 -8.34 27.65
CA ASP A 680 -14.71 -8.33 28.93
C ASP A 680 -13.82 -7.91 30.13
N LEU A 681 -12.95 -6.90 29.91
CA LEU A 681 -11.97 -6.46 30.90
C LEU A 681 -12.61 -5.67 32.05
N ILE A 682 -13.41 -4.66 31.74
CA ILE A 682 -14.07 -3.75 32.69
C ILE A 682 -15.59 -3.86 32.59
N TYR A 683 -16.09 -3.88 31.39
CA TYR A 683 -17.51 -4.02 31.06
C TYR A 683 -17.72 -5.24 30.16
N ARG A 684 -18.92 -5.74 30.13
CA ARG A 684 -19.31 -6.76 29.15
C ARG A 684 -19.22 -6.20 27.74
N ASP A 685 -18.71 -7.00 26.81
CA ASP A 685 -18.52 -6.66 25.40
C ASP A 685 -17.57 -5.45 25.20
N ASP A 686 -16.63 -5.21 26.14
CA ASP A 686 -15.48 -4.33 25.90
C ASP A 686 -14.28 -5.12 25.34
N PHE A 687 -13.36 -4.40 24.75
CA PHE A 687 -12.14 -4.99 24.20
C PHE A 687 -10.95 -4.08 24.44
N PHE A 688 -9.87 -4.62 25.01
CA PHE A 688 -8.61 -3.95 25.22
C PHE A 688 -7.53 -4.59 24.39
N LYS A 689 -6.74 -3.78 23.71
CA LYS A 689 -5.59 -4.20 22.91
C LYS A 689 -4.38 -3.31 23.21
N LEU A 690 -3.23 -3.97 23.46
CA LEU A 690 -1.92 -3.33 23.54
C LEU A 690 -1.05 -3.94 22.45
N TYR A 691 -0.41 -3.13 21.63
CA TYR A 691 0.43 -3.61 20.55
C TYR A 691 1.78 -2.93 20.49
N TRP A 692 2.79 -3.67 20.13
CA TRP A 692 4.12 -3.21 19.81
C TRP A 692 4.48 -3.65 18.39
N LEU A 693 5.02 -2.73 17.60
CA LEU A 693 5.43 -2.95 16.23
C LEU A 693 6.86 -2.47 16.06
N ALA A 694 7.67 -3.24 15.35
CA ALA A 694 9.02 -2.84 15.02
C ALA A 694 9.31 -3.07 13.54
N ASN A 695 10.04 -2.13 12.94
CA ASN A 695 10.42 -2.18 11.53
C ASN A 695 11.91 -1.95 11.40
N TYR A 696 12.62 -2.89 10.76
CA TYR A 696 14.02 -2.79 10.39
C TYR A 696 14.17 -2.69 8.88
N THR A 697 15.00 -1.77 8.42
CA THR A 697 15.42 -1.66 7.02
C THR A 697 16.93 -1.50 7.00
N ASP A 698 17.62 -2.34 6.23
CA ASP A 698 19.06 -2.29 6.06
C ASP A 698 19.50 -1.14 5.15
N GLU A 699 20.76 -0.76 5.20
CA GLU A 699 21.35 0.26 4.33
C GLU A 699 21.20 -0.13 2.85
N TYR A 700 20.92 0.86 2.01
CA TYR A 700 20.81 0.66 0.56
C TYR A 700 21.24 1.88 -0.23
N TYR A 701 21.62 1.68 -1.50
CA TYR A 701 22.08 2.76 -2.38
C TYR A 701 20.91 3.66 -2.83
N TYR A 702 21.13 4.98 -2.73
CA TYR A 702 20.19 5.97 -3.30
C TYR A 702 20.46 6.18 -4.80
N SER A 703 21.70 6.04 -5.24
CA SER A 703 22.14 6.27 -6.62
C SER A 703 22.96 5.09 -7.12
N TRP A 704 23.07 4.96 -8.44
CA TRP A 704 24.02 4.02 -9.04
C TRP A 704 25.44 4.33 -8.54
N LYS A 705 26.12 3.34 -7.99
CA LYS A 705 27.50 3.48 -7.51
C LYS A 705 28.49 3.35 -8.67
N VAL A 706 28.48 4.32 -9.58
CA VAL A 706 29.37 4.32 -10.76
C VAL A 706 30.78 4.77 -10.43
N SER A 707 31.04 5.38 -9.26
CA SER A 707 32.36 5.76 -8.77
C SER A 707 32.41 5.80 -7.25
N LYS A 708 33.62 5.75 -6.66
CA LYS A 708 33.81 5.87 -5.21
C LYS A 708 33.35 7.25 -4.64
N ARG A 709 33.23 8.28 -5.48
CA ARG A 709 32.76 9.62 -5.07
C ARG A 709 31.23 9.74 -5.06
N GLN A 710 30.52 8.79 -5.65
CA GLN A 710 29.05 8.77 -5.73
C GLN A 710 28.44 7.73 -4.79
N ASP A 711 29.09 7.49 -3.67
CA ASP A 711 28.61 6.59 -2.63
C ASP A 711 27.56 7.32 -1.78
N ARG A 712 26.32 7.37 -2.31
CA ARG A 712 25.16 7.92 -1.60
C ARG A 712 24.30 6.76 -1.14
N THR A 713 24.28 6.55 0.17
CA THR A 713 23.49 5.50 0.80
C THR A 713 22.38 6.09 1.65
N ILE A 714 21.28 5.36 1.76
CA ILE A 714 20.25 5.57 2.77
C ILE A 714 20.67 4.69 3.95
N PRO A 715 20.89 5.26 5.15
CA PRO A 715 21.33 4.48 6.30
C PRO A 715 20.27 3.48 6.78
N SER A 716 20.72 2.44 7.45
CA SER A 716 19.82 1.48 8.10
C SER A 716 18.97 2.17 9.17
N SER A 717 17.78 1.65 9.41
CA SER A 717 16.86 2.17 10.42
C SER A 717 16.15 1.06 11.16
N PHE A 718 15.95 1.25 12.47
CA PHE A 718 15.14 0.38 13.32
C PHE A 718 14.16 1.25 14.10
N THR A 719 12.90 1.24 13.70
CA THR A 719 11.83 2.02 14.35
C THR A 719 10.91 1.11 15.14
N GLN A 720 10.33 1.65 16.19
CA GLN A 720 9.41 0.94 17.05
C GLN A 720 8.22 1.83 17.39
N ASP A 721 7.03 1.24 17.34
CA ASP A 721 5.76 1.89 17.64
C ASP A 721 5.07 1.14 18.77
N LEU A 722 4.38 1.87 19.64
CA LEU A 722 3.62 1.31 20.74
C LEU A 722 2.22 1.97 20.74
N GLY A 723 1.19 1.15 20.88
CA GLY A 723 -0.16 1.68 20.93
C GLY A 723 -1.09 0.89 21.83
N VAL A 724 -2.13 1.57 22.29
CA VAL A 724 -3.20 1.01 23.11
C VAL A 724 -4.54 1.38 22.47
N GLU A 725 -5.43 0.40 22.43
CA GLU A 725 -6.81 0.56 21.97
C GLU A 725 -7.78 0.04 23.02
N TYR A 726 -8.85 0.77 23.24
CA TYR A 726 -9.94 0.36 24.10
C TYR A 726 -11.27 0.64 23.43
N SER A 727 -12.09 -0.38 23.30
CA SER A 727 -13.41 -0.27 22.71
C SER A 727 -14.49 -0.78 23.66
N ILE A 728 -15.66 -0.19 23.55
CA ILE A 728 -16.84 -0.50 24.36
C ILE A 728 -18.06 -0.68 23.50
N LEU A 729 -19.13 -1.23 24.09
CA LEU A 729 -20.43 -1.43 23.43
C LEU A 729 -20.28 -2.27 22.15
N ALA A 730 -19.57 -3.40 22.24
CA ALA A 730 -19.31 -4.27 21.10
C ALA A 730 -18.67 -3.53 19.90
N ASN A 731 -17.62 -2.74 20.16
CA ASN A 731 -16.88 -1.92 19.20
C ASN A 731 -17.67 -0.73 18.60
N MET A 732 -18.84 -0.37 19.15
CA MET A 732 -19.55 0.84 18.71
C MET A 732 -18.78 2.12 19.00
N LEU A 733 -17.99 2.15 20.06
CA LEU A 733 -17.10 3.27 20.39
C LEU A 733 -15.71 2.74 20.70
N SER A 734 -14.70 3.20 19.97
CA SER A 734 -13.30 2.88 20.23
C SER A 734 -12.46 4.13 20.41
N TRP A 735 -11.45 4.01 21.26
CA TRP A 735 -10.41 5.00 21.49
C TRP A 735 -9.05 4.34 21.33
N ASN A 736 -8.15 5.02 20.62
CA ASN A 736 -6.78 4.59 20.42
C ASN A 736 -5.81 5.71 20.80
N PHE A 737 -4.68 5.34 21.36
CA PHE A 737 -3.51 6.19 21.51
C PHE A 737 -2.27 5.44 21.07
N GLU A 738 -1.44 6.07 20.23
CA GLU A 738 -0.21 5.46 19.75
C GLU A 738 0.96 6.44 19.79
N VAL A 739 2.15 5.88 20.00
CA VAL A 739 3.43 6.56 19.88
C VAL A 739 4.20 5.88 18.78
N ARG A 740 4.45 6.58 17.68
CA ARG A 740 5.23 6.11 16.55
C ARG A 740 6.69 6.50 16.72
N ASN A 741 7.58 5.61 16.30
CA ASN A 741 9.02 5.80 16.41
C ASN A 741 9.40 6.31 17.82
N PHE A 742 8.97 5.59 18.87
CA PHE A 742 9.12 6.07 20.25
C PHE A 742 10.58 6.26 20.68
N MET A 743 11.53 5.60 20.00
CA MET A 743 12.97 5.78 20.20
C MET A 743 13.54 7.01 19.51
N ASP A 744 12.73 7.74 18.74
CA ASP A 744 13.11 8.95 18.00
C ASP A 744 14.27 8.75 17.01
N VAL A 745 14.26 7.59 16.34
CA VAL A 745 15.29 7.25 15.33
C VAL A 745 15.09 8.11 14.08
N ARG A 746 16.15 8.68 13.54
CA ARG A 746 16.09 9.37 12.25
C ARG A 746 15.95 8.36 11.11
N VAL A 747 14.89 8.48 10.34
CA VAL A 747 14.57 7.61 9.21
C VAL A 747 14.63 8.39 7.92
N TYR A 748 15.28 7.78 6.92
CA TYR A 748 15.39 8.32 5.58
C TYR A 748 14.84 7.30 4.58
N ASP A 749 13.92 7.72 3.73
CA ASP A 749 13.48 6.96 2.56
C ASP A 749 13.97 7.62 1.26
N LYS A 750 14.47 8.84 1.35
CA LYS A 750 15.12 9.60 0.29
C LYS A 750 16.39 10.27 0.83
N TYR A 751 17.42 10.37 0.01
CA TYR A 751 18.70 10.93 0.43
C TYR A 751 18.56 12.39 0.89
N GLY A 752 18.96 12.64 2.12
CA GLY A 752 18.93 13.97 2.71
C GLY A 752 17.53 14.48 3.13
N GLU A 753 16.48 13.67 3.01
CA GLU A 753 15.14 14.00 3.49
C GLU A 753 14.74 13.02 4.59
N SER A 754 14.78 13.46 5.85
CA SER A 754 14.31 12.64 6.95
C SER A 754 12.78 12.66 7.04
N LYS A 755 12.23 11.54 7.47
CA LYS A 755 10.84 11.44 7.89
C LYS A 755 10.63 12.14 9.25
N PRO A 756 9.37 12.42 9.64
CA PRO A 756 9.08 12.84 11.00
C PRO A 756 9.73 11.90 12.03
N GLY A 757 10.28 12.47 13.10
CA GLY A 757 10.77 11.70 14.25
C GLY A 757 9.65 11.07 15.07
N ARG A 758 9.81 11.02 16.40
CA ARG A 758 8.76 10.52 17.30
C ARG A 758 7.48 11.32 17.16
N ALA A 759 6.36 10.63 16.98
CA ALA A 759 5.04 11.22 16.83
C ALA A 759 4.00 10.54 17.71
N PHE A 760 3.05 11.31 18.19
CA PHE A 760 1.91 10.84 18.96
C PHE A 760 0.63 10.99 18.15
N ALA A 761 -0.29 10.04 18.28
CA ALA A 761 -1.62 10.16 17.72
C ALA A 761 -2.67 9.59 18.67
N THR A 762 -3.84 10.21 18.69
CA THR A 762 -5.02 9.67 19.36
C THR A 762 -6.21 9.69 18.41
N LYS A 763 -7.06 8.68 18.49
CA LYS A 763 -8.22 8.53 17.61
C LYS A 763 -9.44 8.09 18.41
N ILE A 764 -10.58 8.66 18.07
CA ILE A 764 -11.89 8.20 18.52
C ILE A 764 -12.69 7.80 17.28
N LYS A 765 -13.32 6.63 17.33
CA LYS A 765 -14.22 6.12 16.28
C LYS A 765 -15.54 5.70 16.91
N PHE A 766 -16.63 5.96 16.20
CA PHE A 766 -17.95 5.44 16.54
C PHE A 766 -18.59 4.79 15.33
N THR A 767 -19.37 3.73 15.56
CA THR A 767 -20.13 3.00 14.54
C THR A 767 -21.51 2.66 15.09
N LEU A 768 -22.58 3.08 14.36
CA LEU A 768 -23.99 2.89 14.73
C LEU A 768 -24.75 2.17 13.62
#